data_a679bd5a5a18b29b5118ba97e09299c1
#
_entry.id   a679bd5a5a18b29b5118ba97e09299c1
#
_cell.length_a   1.000
_cell.length_b   1.000
_cell.length_c   1.000
_cell.angle_alpha   90.00
_cell.angle_beta   90.00
_cell.angle_gamma   90.00
#
_symmetry.space_group_name_H-M   'P 1'
#
loop_
_entity.id
_entity.type
_entity.pdbx_description
1 polymer ?
#
loop_
_entity_poly.entity_id
_entity_poly.type
_entity_poly.pdbx_seq_one_letter_code
_entity_poly.pdbx_strand_id
1 'polypeptide(L)'
;MPTDTRLRLPLAALLLAFACATAPQPAERSTAPAVAAPSAPTPAAAAPAGKSVAEAVLPDTPSGPDAERVAELSKKAASLVEAFVNTEALFTRDAKQVVMVSNRDGLPQLYVADAARPDSPARRLVTSKERVTLDRTTPDGKSVLFRTDHGADEKWSVWRVNLDGSGLTELTPGEPTQRDPAFVADLAPDTIYYSARRIADASSAVYAASTAAPGPAKEVFREPKPGFLTDVSRDGKSGLFVRYPTRSENYLLRLDLASGAARPLFPGSGKVSIFDARFSPDGRTIYVATDGGGEQALLLALDAGSGNEKARYVEKDPPISTVSQIAVAKTGDSLALLIDAGNRTELRLLDARTLRPRARVAMPLGQGDLSGFSEDGRQFLARWSTPSSPTDVWSIDSRSGRATQLRKEARPSLRDVPQMETSITEVQSHDGLSLPINVYLPRNRSGRLPVIVAYHGGPSASSRIRWSAATAFFLSQGYAWVEPNVRGSGGFGRAYEEADNGHKRLEAFKDIEATGRWAASQPWADPKRVIVYGGSYGGYTVLVGLTRMPDLWRAGVDLVGVANLKTFMATTSGLIREIFLLEFGDPEKDSAFLDSISPLKDVDRIVAPLFVYAGANDPRVPRSESDLIVGALRARKVPVEYMVAQDEGHSLARKETLVQFLARAGRFLEQHAGDATAPRTVSTR
;
A
#
# COMPACT_ATOMS: atom_id res chain seq x y z
N MET A 1 12.60 2.23 33.14
CA MET A 1 11.99 1.11 32.40
C MET A 1 11.69 1.58 30.99
N PRO A 2 12.15 0.88 29.96
CA PRO A 2 12.16 1.35 28.56
C PRO A 2 10.86 1.15 27.80
N THR A 3 10.66 2.02 26.83
CA THR A 3 9.49 2.14 25.94
C THR A 3 9.60 1.21 24.75
N ASP A 4 8.58 0.46 24.47
CA ASP A 4 8.40 -0.19 23.18
C ASP A 4 7.16 0.39 22.49
N THR A 5 7.42 1.26 21.55
CA THR A 5 6.37 1.83 20.70
C THR A 5 6.49 1.15 19.34
N ARG A 6 5.66 0.17 19.08
CA ARG A 6 5.73 -0.68 17.89
C ARG A 6 4.89 -0.10 16.77
N LEU A 7 5.58 0.32 15.72
CA LEU A 7 4.97 0.77 14.47
C LEU A 7 4.59 -0.40 13.56
N ARG A 8 3.48 -0.25 12.89
CA ARG A 8 3.05 -1.21 11.88
C ARG A 8 2.35 -0.57 10.71
N LEU A 9 2.80 -0.95 9.56
CA LEU A 9 1.96 -0.98 8.38
C LEU A 9 0.96 -2.14 8.54
N PRO A 10 -0.31 -1.97 8.15
CA PRO A 10 -1.24 -3.09 8.10
C PRO A 10 -0.67 -4.18 7.21
N LEU A 11 -0.87 -5.44 7.57
CA LEU A 11 -0.39 -6.59 6.81
C LEU A 11 -0.82 -6.51 5.33
N ALA A 12 -2.00 -5.98 5.08
CA ALA A 12 -2.51 -5.71 3.73
C ALA A 12 -1.71 -4.64 2.97
N ALA A 13 -1.13 -3.65 3.66
CA ALA A 13 -0.25 -2.65 3.03
C ALA A 13 1.18 -3.17 2.84
N LEU A 14 1.64 -4.09 3.71
CA LEU A 14 2.96 -4.71 3.59
C LEU A 14 3.05 -5.59 2.33
N LEU A 15 1.96 -6.25 1.94
CA LEU A 15 1.89 -7.14 0.78
C LEU A 15 2.03 -6.43 -0.57
N LEU A 16 1.80 -5.13 -0.62
CA LEU A 16 1.95 -4.34 -1.85
C LEU A 16 3.36 -3.73 -2.01
N ALA A 17 4.29 -3.99 -1.07
CA ALA A 17 5.58 -3.30 -1.01
C ALA A 17 6.76 -4.06 -1.65
N PHE A 18 6.58 -5.15 -2.40
CA PHE A 18 7.70 -5.99 -2.81
C PHE A 18 7.74 -6.43 -4.27
N ALA A 19 8.91 -6.37 -4.79
CA ALA A 19 9.56 -6.95 -5.96
C ALA A 19 9.66 -6.14 -7.26
N CYS A 20 10.84 -6.01 -7.77
CA CYS A 20 11.37 -6.51 -9.03
C CYS A 20 12.86 -6.22 -9.18
N ALA A 21 13.59 -7.17 -9.75
CA ALA A 21 15.01 -7.08 -10.05
C ALA A 21 15.26 -6.74 -11.51
N THR A 22 16.25 -5.90 -11.76
CA THR A 22 16.91 -5.75 -13.07
C THR A 22 17.99 -6.82 -13.26
N ALA A 23 18.09 -7.39 -14.46
CA ALA A 23 19.11 -8.34 -14.84
C ALA A 23 20.54 -7.75 -14.76
N PRO A 24 21.56 -8.53 -14.36
CA PRO A 24 22.92 -8.04 -14.29
C PRO A 24 23.58 -7.95 -15.66
N GLN A 25 24.34 -6.87 -15.89
CA GLN A 25 25.31 -6.81 -16.98
C GLN A 25 26.52 -7.70 -16.69
N PRO A 26 27.18 -8.27 -17.69
CA PRO A 26 28.24 -9.24 -17.49
C PRO A 26 29.57 -8.59 -17.09
N ALA A 27 30.18 -9.11 -16.04
CA ALA A 27 31.55 -8.78 -15.63
C ALA A 27 32.57 -9.55 -16.48
N GLU A 28 33.70 -8.90 -16.75
CA GLU A 28 34.81 -9.39 -17.54
C GLU A 28 35.51 -10.61 -16.93
N ARG A 29 36.09 -11.44 -17.82
CA ARG A 29 36.70 -12.74 -17.56
C ARG A 29 38.07 -12.61 -16.88
N SER A 30 38.29 -13.47 -15.90
CA SER A 30 39.62 -13.93 -15.50
C SER A 30 39.76 -15.42 -15.82
N THR A 31 40.86 -15.78 -16.45
CA THR A 31 41.19 -17.10 -17.00
C THR A 31 41.86 -18.03 -16.00
N ALA A 32 41.45 -19.29 -15.92
CA ALA A 32 42.25 -20.44 -15.50
C ALA A 32 41.61 -21.76 -15.98
N PRO A 33 42.37 -22.89 -16.10
CA PRO A 33 42.29 -23.78 -17.24
C PRO A 33 41.36 -25.01 -17.08
N ALA A 34 41.02 -25.59 -18.23
CA ALA A 34 40.02 -26.60 -18.47
C ALA A 34 40.34 -28.01 -17.93
N VAL A 35 39.27 -28.67 -17.44
CA VAL A 35 39.16 -30.14 -17.36
C VAL A 35 37.96 -30.57 -18.20
N ALA A 36 38.14 -31.57 -19.03
CA ALA A 36 37.21 -32.03 -20.05
C ALA A 36 35.94 -32.71 -19.48
N ALA A 37 34.79 -32.41 -20.04
CA ALA A 37 33.51 -33.06 -19.78
C ALA A 37 32.95 -33.74 -21.07
N PRO A 38 32.07 -34.75 -20.95
CA PRO A 38 31.59 -35.54 -22.07
C PRO A 38 30.52 -34.85 -22.90
N SER A 39 30.44 -35.25 -24.17
CA SER A 39 29.64 -34.72 -25.26
C SER A 39 28.13 -34.64 -24.99
N ALA A 40 27.53 -33.46 -25.29
CA ALA A 40 26.10 -33.21 -25.31
C ALA A 40 25.45 -33.53 -26.67
N PRO A 41 24.15 -33.84 -26.73
CA PRO A 41 23.42 -34.11 -27.97
C PRO A 41 23.13 -32.83 -28.77
N THR A 42 23.01 -32.99 -30.05
CA THR A 42 22.81 -31.98 -31.11
C THR A 42 21.58 -31.12 -30.88
N PRO A 43 21.65 -29.79 -31.08
CA PRO A 43 20.48 -28.92 -30.92
C PRO A 43 19.52 -29.02 -32.11
N ALA A 44 18.22 -29.09 -31.78
CA ALA A 44 17.13 -28.90 -32.74
C ALA A 44 17.10 -27.48 -33.29
N ALA A 45 16.67 -27.35 -34.55
CA ALA A 45 16.68 -26.12 -35.32
C ALA A 45 16.06 -24.92 -34.60
N ALA A 46 16.76 -23.78 -34.65
CA ALA A 46 16.32 -22.51 -34.11
C ALA A 46 15.06 -22.00 -34.82
N ALA A 47 14.05 -21.64 -34.01
CA ALA A 47 12.92 -20.83 -34.47
C ALA A 47 13.39 -19.42 -34.87
N PRO A 48 12.73 -18.72 -35.81
CA PRO A 48 13.22 -17.45 -36.34
C PRO A 48 13.25 -16.36 -35.26
N ALA A 49 14.36 -15.65 -35.23
CA ALA A 49 14.60 -14.52 -34.31
C ALA A 49 13.45 -13.51 -34.38
N GLY A 50 12.75 -13.37 -33.27
CA GLY A 50 11.77 -12.32 -33.04
C GLY A 50 12.43 -10.95 -33.05
N LYS A 51 11.81 -10.01 -33.73
CA LYS A 51 12.22 -8.63 -33.95
C LYS A 51 12.61 -7.91 -32.66
N SER A 52 13.72 -7.20 -32.75
CA SER A 52 14.22 -6.04 -31.98
C SER A 52 13.52 -5.68 -30.66
N VAL A 53 14.34 -5.45 -29.64
CA VAL A 53 14.04 -4.64 -28.45
C VAL A 53 13.23 -3.41 -28.92
N ALA A 54 11.97 -3.31 -28.51
CA ALA A 54 11.12 -2.18 -28.84
C ALA A 54 11.82 -0.90 -28.37
N GLU A 55 12.03 0.04 -29.28
CA GLU A 55 12.47 1.39 -28.95
C GLU A 55 11.57 1.92 -27.83
N ALA A 56 12.17 2.42 -26.74
CA ALA A 56 11.42 2.91 -25.58
C ALA A 56 10.44 3.99 -26.04
N VAL A 57 9.17 3.83 -25.72
CA VAL A 57 8.13 4.78 -26.11
C VAL A 57 8.38 6.12 -25.41
N LEU A 58 8.51 7.20 -26.18
CA LEU A 58 8.80 8.52 -25.62
C LEU A 58 7.56 9.08 -24.90
N PRO A 59 7.75 9.68 -23.72
CA PRO A 59 6.69 10.41 -23.04
C PRO A 59 6.32 11.70 -23.79
N ASP A 60 5.07 12.15 -23.59
CA ASP A 60 4.61 13.41 -24.13
C ASP A 60 5.02 14.59 -23.25
N THR A 61 5.23 15.76 -23.89
CA THR A 61 5.46 17.02 -23.20
C THR A 61 4.41 18.03 -23.65
N PRO A 62 3.59 18.58 -22.75
CA PRO A 62 2.62 19.61 -23.10
C PRO A 62 3.31 20.83 -23.71
N SER A 63 2.70 21.44 -24.74
CA SER A 63 3.22 22.62 -25.43
C SER A 63 2.10 23.62 -25.76
N GLY A 64 2.46 24.88 -26.04
CA GLY A 64 1.50 25.92 -26.39
C GLY A 64 0.37 26.09 -25.36
N PRO A 65 -0.88 26.26 -25.83
CA PRO A 65 -2.04 26.45 -24.92
C PRO A 65 -2.22 25.33 -23.90
N ASP A 66 -1.82 24.10 -24.25
CA ASP A 66 -1.88 22.97 -23.33
C ASP A 66 -0.91 23.13 -22.16
N ALA A 67 0.31 23.62 -22.42
CA ALA A 67 1.28 23.90 -21.36
C ALA A 67 0.82 25.03 -20.44
N GLU A 68 0.19 26.07 -20.99
CA GLU A 68 -0.41 27.16 -20.21
C GLU A 68 -1.52 26.65 -19.29
N ARG A 69 -2.43 25.82 -19.82
CA ARG A 69 -3.51 25.24 -19.02
C ARG A 69 -2.99 24.29 -17.94
N VAL A 70 -1.99 23.47 -18.25
CA VAL A 70 -1.30 22.62 -17.26
C VAL A 70 -0.68 23.49 -16.15
N ALA A 71 -0.07 24.63 -16.48
CA ALA A 71 0.50 25.55 -15.49
C ALA A 71 -0.56 26.17 -14.56
N GLU A 72 -1.75 26.50 -15.07
CA GLU A 72 -2.87 26.98 -14.26
C GLU A 72 -3.38 25.88 -13.31
N LEU A 73 -3.62 24.67 -13.84
CA LEU A 73 -4.08 23.54 -13.05
C LEU A 73 -3.03 23.10 -12.03
N SER A 74 -1.73 23.25 -12.34
CA SER A 74 -0.65 22.97 -11.41
C SER A 74 -0.70 23.85 -10.16
N LYS A 75 -1.04 25.14 -10.31
CA LYS A 75 -1.23 26.03 -9.13
C LYS A 75 -2.33 25.53 -8.21
N LYS A 76 -3.45 25.09 -8.80
CA LYS A 76 -4.58 24.54 -8.05
C LYS A 76 -4.27 23.19 -7.40
N ALA A 77 -3.60 22.30 -8.15
CA ALA A 77 -3.14 21.01 -7.64
C ALA A 77 -2.12 21.20 -6.50
N ALA A 78 -1.15 22.12 -6.67
CA ALA A 78 -0.15 22.42 -5.65
C ALA A 78 -0.78 22.82 -4.32
N SER A 79 -1.77 23.71 -4.34
CA SER A 79 -2.50 24.13 -3.13
C SER A 79 -3.07 22.93 -2.35
N LEU A 80 -3.63 21.92 -3.03
CA LEU A 80 -4.18 20.73 -2.39
C LEU A 80 -3.10 19.73 -1.95
N VAL A 81 -2.03 19.59 -2.74
CA VAL A 81 -0.90 18.69 -2.44
C VAL A 81 -0.03 19.23 -1.29
N GLU A 82 0.02 20.55 -1.10
CA GLU A 82 0.69 21.19 0.04
C GLU A 82 0.02 20.89 1.39
N ALA A 83 -1.22 20.43 1.41
CA ALA A 83 -1.86 19.93 2.61
C ALA A 83 -1.15 18.67 3.10
N PHE A 84 -0.01 18.87 3.76
CA PHE A 84 0.89 17.78 4.18
C PHE A 84 0.19 16.76 5.08
N VAL A 85 0.72 15.53 5.03
CA VAL A 85 0.30 14.40 5.85
C VAL A 85 1.36 14.06 6.90
N ASN A 86 0.91 13.54 8.05
CA ASN A 86 1.74 12.89 9.06
C ASN A 86 1.39 11.40 9.04
N THR A 87 2.24 10.60 8.39
CA THR A 87 1.91 9.21 8.02
C THR A 87 2.30 8.16 9.04
N GLU A 88 3.21 8.47 9.93
CA GLU A 88 3.72 7.57 10.96
C GLU A 88 4.00 8.39 12.22
N ALA A 89 3.79 7.82 13.41
CA ALA A 89 4.01 8.54 14.64
C ALA A 89 4.33 7.62 15.82
N LEU A 90 5.23 8.06 16.71
CA LEU A 90 5.60 7.37 17.94
C LEU A 90 5.77 8.38 19.06
N PHE A 91 5.36 8.03 20.28
CA PHE A 91 5.80 8.77 21.45
C PHE A 91 7.32 8.60 21.68
N THR A 92 7.97 9.67 22.16
CA THR A 92 9.25 9.50 22.86
C THR A 92 8.99 8.77 24.18
N ARG A 93 10.04 8.21 24.78
CA ARG A 93 9.94 7.39 25.99
C ARG A 93 9.24 8.11 27.15
N ASP A 94 9.47 9.40 27.33
CA ASP A 94 8.84 10.21 28.35
C ASP A 94 7.46 10.76 27.94
N ALA A 95 6.98 10.39 26.75
CA ALA A 95 5.77 10.86 26.12
C ALA A 95 5.64 12.39 25.96
N LYS A 96 6.74 13.14 26.13
CA LYS A 96 6.74 14.60 25.98
C LYS A 96 6.77 15.03 24.52
N GLN A 97 7.31 14.19 23.65
CA GLN A 97 7.39 14.48 22.22
C GLN A 97 6.79 13.33 21.40
N VAL A 98 6.49 13.63 20.15
CA VAL A 98 6.08 12.68 19.12
C VAL A 98 7.06 12.79 17.98
N VAL A 99 7.65 11.64 17.60
CA VAL A 99 8.41 11.49 16.37
C VAL A 99 7.44 11.05 15.28
N MET A 100 7.53 11.64 14.11
CA MET A 100 6.60 11.35 13.00
C MET A 100 7.28 11.47 11.64
N VAL A 101 6.72 10.80 10.66
CA VAL A 101 7.04 11.01 9.23
C VAL A 101 6.05 12.01 8.66
N SER A 102 6.56 13.01 7.96
CA SER A 102 5.74 14.01 7.29
C SER A 102 6.33 14.38 5.93
N ASN A 103 5.46 14.66 4.96
CA ASN A 103 5.85 15.15 3.64
C ASN A 103 5.77 16.69 3.51
N ARG A 104 5.76 17.43 4.64
CA ARG A 104 5.58 18.90 4.65
C ARG A 104 6.58 19.66 3.79
N ASP A 105 7.81 19.16 3.69
CA ASP A 105 8.90 19.77 2.91
C ASP A 105 9.23 18.96 1.63
N GLY A 106 8.25 18.31 1.02
CA GLY A 106 8.41 17.50 -0.19
C GLY A 106 8.30 16.00 0.07
N LEU A 107 9.42 15.26 -0.04
CA LEU A 107 9.44 13.83 0.28
C LEU A 107 9.20 13.56 1.78
N PRO A 108 8.61 12.41 2.14
CA PRO A 108 8.47 11.99 3.53
C PRO A 108 9.80 11.99 4.28
N GLN A 109 9.88 12.74 5.38
CA GLN A 109 11.05 12.87 6.25
C GLN A 109 10.67 12.72 7.72
N LEU A 110 11.67 12.53 8.60
CA LEU A 110 11.47 12.45 10.06
C LEU A 110 11.40 13.83 10.70
N TYR A 111 10.41 13.99 11.58
CA TYR A 111 10.19 15.18 12.40
C TYR A 111 9.94 14.79 13.85
N VAL A 112 10.23 15.72 14.76
CA VAL A 112 9.85 15.63 16.17
C VAL A 112 9.08 16.87 16.59
N ALA A 113 8.03 16.68 17.39
CA ALA A 113 7.19 17.75 17.89
C ALA A 113 6.85 17.56 19.37
N ASP A 114 6.55 18.65 20.07
CA ASP A 114 6.07 18.65 21.45
C ASP A 114 4.64 18.10 21.51
N ALA A 115 4.43 17.08 22.34
CA ALA A 115 3.12 16.44 22.50
C ALA A 115 2.11 17.33 23.24
N ALA A 116 2.59 18.25 24.10
CA ALA A 116 1.75 19.17 24.85
C ALA A 116 1.39 20.44 24.07
N ARG A 117 2.05 20.71 22.95
CA ARG A 117 1.82 21.88 22.09
C ARG A 117 1.41 21.48 20.67
N PRO A 118 0.13 21.15 20.47
CA PRO A 118 -0.37 20.59 19.20
C PRO A 118 -0.15 21.50 17.98
N ASP A 119 -0.15 22.82 18.19
CA ASP A 119 -0.01 23.83 17.11
C ASP A 119 1.44 24.23 16.84
N SER A 120 2.41 23.78 17.68
CA SER A 120 3.81 24.14 17.51
C SER A 120 4.40 23.48 16.28
N PRO A 121 5.26 24.18 15.50
CA PRO A 121 5.94 23.58 14.36
C PRO A 121 6.78 22.36 14.77
N ALA A 122 6.72 21.32 13.97
CA ALA A 122 7.60 20.17 14.15
C ALA A 122 9.01 20.48 13.63
N ARG A 123 10.01 20.03 14.36
CA ARG A 123 11.44 20.14 13.99
C ARG A 123 11.85 18.94 13.18
N ARG A 124 12.48 19.18 12.04
CA ARG A 124 13.05 18.12 11.20
C ARG A 124 14.23 17.43 11.88
N LEU A 125 14.27 16.09 11.89
CA LEU A 125 15.34 15.29 12.46
C LEU A 125 16.35 14.85 11.39
N VAL A 126 15.86 14.49 10.20
CA VAL A 126 16.70 13.97 9.11
C VAL A 126 16.43 14.78 7.84
N THR A 127 17.49 15.08 7.11
CA THR A 127 17.43 15.61 5.75
C THR A 127 18.00 14.58 4.81
N SER A 128 17.12 13.88 4.09
CA SER A 128 17.47 12.89 3.09
C SER A 128 17.00 13.35 1.71
N LYS A 129 17.71 12.92 0.66
CA LYS A 129 17.23 13.03 -0.73
C LYS A 129 16.22 11.95 -1.08
N GLU A 130 16.13 10.93 -0.23
CA GLU A 130 15.25 9.78 -0.37
C GLU A 130 14.08 9.87 0.62
N ARG A 131 13.02 9.14 0.36
CA ARG A 131 11.90 9.02 1.30
C ARG A 131 12.30 8.25 2.54
N VAL A 132 11.69 8.61 3.66
CA VAL A 132 11.95 8.02 4.98
C VAL A 132 10.69 7.36 5.51
N THR A 133 10.84 6.21 6.18
CA THR A 133 9.78 5.54 6.95
C THR A 133 10.30 5.28 8.37
N LEU A 134 9.44 5.44 9.37
CA LEU A 134 9.77 5.33 10.78
C LEU A 134 9.57 3.87 11.26
N ASP A 135 10.58 3.28 11.89
CA ASP A 135 10.46 1.95 12.47
C ASP A 135 10.11 2.02 13.96
N ARG A 136 10.98 2.59 14.80
CA ARG A 136 10.76 2.70 16.25
C ARG A 136 11.72 3.63 16.95
N THR A 137 11.46 3.91 18.24
CA THR A 137 12.43 4.50 19.16
C THR A 137 13.29 3.40 19.77
N THR A 138 14.54 3.73 20.10
CA THR A 138 15.42 2.81 20.84
C THR A 138 14.97 2.67 22.31
N PRO A 139 15.23 1.54 22.98
CA PRO A 139 14.81 1.31 24.36
C PRO A 139 15.35 2.31 25.39
N ASP A 140 16.49 2.93 25.15
CA ASP A 140 17.04 4.02 25.98
C ASP A 140 16.30 5.36 25.79
N GLY A 141 15.45 5.44 24.75
CA GLY A 141 14.68 6.63 24.41
C GLY A 141 15.49 7.77 23.81
N LYS A 142 16.74 7.53 23.42
CA LYS A 142 17.64 8.59 22.89
C LYS A 142 17.63 8.70 21.38
N SER A 143 17.30 7.60 20.67
CA SER A 143 17.42 7.51 19.22
C SER A 143 16.15 6.95 18.57
N VAL A 144 16.10 7.07 17.26
CA VAL A 144 15.04 6.58 16.40
C VAL A 144 15.66 5.69 15.33
N LEU A 145 15.03 4.55 15.07
CA LEU A 145 15.31 3.69 13.93
C LEU A 145 14.32 4.03 12.81
N PHE A 146 14.85 4.12 11.63
CA PHE A 146 14.08 4.43 10.42
C PHE A 146 14.71 3.76 9.20
N ARG A 147 14.00 3.75 8.09
CA ARG A 147 14.51 3.19 6.83
C ARG A 147 14.41 4.21 5.70
N THR A 148 15.33 4.08 4.75
CA THR A 148 15.30 4.77 3.45
C THR A 148 15.49 3.77 2.33
N ASP A 149 14.90 4.02 1.17
CA ASP A 149 15.22 3.35 -0.08
C ASP A 149 15.91 4.32 -1.05
N HIS A 150 16.29 3.85 -2.24
CA HIS A 150 16.95 4.68 -3.24
C HIS A 150 16.07 4.84 -4.48
N GLY A 151 15.79 6.09 -4.87
CA GLY A 151 14.99 6.36 -6.06
C GLY A 151 13.61 5.65 -6.07
N ALA A 152 13.06 5.36 -4.91
CA ALA A 152 11.80 4.62 -4.71
C ALA A 152 11.84 3.15 -5.17
N ASP A 153 13.02 2.49 -5.13
CA ASP A 153 13.24 1.10 -5.55
C ASP A 153 12.79 0.03 -4.53
N GLU A 154 12.27 0.47 -3.38
CA GLU A 154 11.78 -0.38 -2.27
C GLU A 154 12.85 -1.32 -1.66
N LYS A 155 14.13 -1.04 -1.88
CA LYS A 155 15.23 -1.72 -1.22
C LYS A 155 15.71 -0.88 -0.03
N TRP A 156 15.27 -1.26 1.12
CA TRP A 156 15.37 -0.44 2.33
C TRP A 156 16.67 -0.67 3.10
N SER A 157 17.35 0.40 3.49
CA SER A 157 18.43 0.39 4.49
C SER A 157 17.90 0.87 5.84
N VAL A 158 18.32 0.23 6.92
CA VAL A 158 17.98 0.63 8.30
C VAL A 158 19.00 1.64 8.81
N TRP A 159 18.49 2.73 9.37
CA TRP A 159 19.27 3.85 9.90
C TRP A 159 18.90 4.13 11.35
N ARG A 160 19.80 4.81 12.05
CA ARG A 160 19.58 5.38 13.38
C ARG A 160 19.92 6.86 13.38
N VAL A 161 19.14 7.66 14.12
CA VAL A 161 19.42 9.08 14.42
C VAL A 161 19.02 9.38 15.86
N ASN A 162 19.77 10.25 16.56
CA ASN A 162 19.39 10.72 17.88
C ASN A 162 18.21 11.70 17.80
N LEU A 163 17.45 11.86 18.90
CA LEU A 163 16.30 12.78 18.95
C LEU A 163 16.68 14.26 18.82
N ASP A 164 17.96 14.61 19.01
CA ASP A 164 18.50 15.94 18.74
C ASP A 164 18.90 16.15 17.26
N GLY A 165 18.90 15.09 16.44
CA GLY A 165 19.31 15.08 15.04
C GLY A 165 20.76 14.68 14.81
N SER A 166 21.55 14.48 15.87
CA SER A 166 22.95 14.02 15.78
C SER A 166 23.04 12.50 15.58
N GLY A 167 24.24 11.99 15.29
CA GLY A 167 24.54 10.56 15.28
C GLY A 167 23.83 9.77 14.17
N LEU A 168 23.54 10.41 13.03
CA LEU A 168 22.96 9.74 11.86
C LEU A 168 23.90 8.63 11.37
N THR A 169 23.41 7.39 11.38
CA THR A 169 24.21 6.20 11.08
C THR A 169 23.39 5.17 10.33
N GLU A 170 23.91 4.67 9.21
CA GLU A 170 23.35 3.50 8.53
C GLU A 170 23.77 2.23 9.27
N LEU A 171 22.82 1.42 9.71
CA LEU A 171 23.07 0.20 10.47
C LEU A 171 23.22 -1.05 9.59
N THR A 172 22.68 -1.02 8.38
CA THR A 172 22.66 -2.16 7.46
C THR A 172 23.26 -1.82 6.10
N PRO A 173 24.56 -1.41 6.06
CA PRO A 173 25.23 -1.15 4.79
C PRO A 173 25.39 -2.44 3.97
N GLY A 174 25.59 -2.32 2.65
CA GLY A 174 25.87 -3.42 1.74
C GLY A 174 24.78 -3.63 0.70
N GLU A 175 24.62 -4.89 0.23
CA GLU A 175 23.70 -5.17 -0.87
C GLU A 175 22.27 -4.70 -0.57
N PRO A 176 21.65 -3.96 -1.49
CA PRO A 176 20.26 -3.53 -1.37
C PRO A 176 19.33 -4.75 -1.35
N THR A 177 18.53 -4.86 -0.31
CA THR A 177 17.53 -5.94 -0.17
C THR A 177 16.19 -5.35 0.29
N GLN A 178 15.13 -6.10 0.10
CA GLN A 178 13.83 -5.73 0.66
C GLN A 178 13.83 -6.04 2.16
N ARG A 179 14.08 -5.01 2.99
CA ARG A 179 14.06 -5.14 4.45
C ARG A 179 12.75 -4.66 5.03
N ASP A 180 12.16 -5.49 5.88
CA ASP A 180 10.99 -5.13 6.70
C ASP A 180 11.42 -4.23 7.88
N PRO A 181 10.45 -3.63 8.62
CA PRO A 181 10.76 -2.83 9.80
C PRO A 181 11.64 -3.56 10.82
N ALA A 182 12.61 -2.86 11.37
CA ALA A 182 13.51 -3.41 12.36
C ALA A 182 12.87 -3.47 13.75
N PHE A 183 13.22 -4.49 14.54
CA PHE A 183 12.79 -4.71 15.93
C PHE A 183 13.99 -4.60 16.87
N VAL A 184 13.77 -4.00 18.03
CA VAL A 184 14.72 -3.95 19.15
C VAL A 184 14.01 -4.43 20.40
N ALA A 185 14.62 -5.33 21.14
CA ALA A 185 14.08 -5.81 22.39
C ALA A 185 14.39 -4.85 23.54
N ASP A 186 13.45 -4.65 24.46
CA ASP A 186 13.59 -3.71 25.58
C ASP A 186 14.76 -4.05 26.52
N LEU A 187 14.99 -5.34 26.76
CA LEU A 187 16.00 -5.85 27.69
C LEU A 187 17.27 -6.32 26.96
N ALA A 188 17.30 -6.24 25.63
CA ALA A 188 18.46 -6.55 24.79
C ALA A 188 18.61 -5.45 23.71
N PRO A 189 18.94 -4.21 24.08
CA PRO A 189 18.88 -3.04 23.20
C PRO A 189 20.00 -2.99 22.16
N ASP A 190 21.03 -3.81 22.27
CA ASP A 190 22.22 -3.75 21.43
C ASP A 190 22.03 -4.41 20.05
N THR A 191 20.88 -5.05 19.82
CA THR A 191 20.60 -5.80 18.60
C THR A 191 19.28 -5.38 17.97
N ILE A 192 19.32 -5.09 16.66
CA ILE A 192 18.14 -5.02 15.80
C ILE A 192 17.90 -6.38 15.14
N TYR A 193 16.62 -6.75 15.02
CA TYR A 193 16.16 -7.90 14.24
C TYR A 193 15.24 -7.42 13.12
N TYR A 194 15.41 -7.92 11.92
CA TYR A 194 14.54 -7.61 10.79
C TYR A 194 14.45 -8.81 9.84
N SER A 195 13.35 -8.94 9.15
CA SER A 195 13.28 -9.85 8.01
C SER A 195 13.69 -9.13 6.73
N ALA A 196 14.28 -9.89 5.81
CA ALA A 196 14.64 -9.41 4.49
C ALA A 196 14.51 -10.53 3.44
N ARG A 197 14.29 -10.08 2.20
CA ARG A 197 14.18 -10.94 1.03
C ARG A 197 15.16 -10.49 -0.03
N ARG A 198 15.78 -11.44 -0.71
CA ARG A 198 16.45 -11.17 -1.98
C ARG A 198 15.41 -11.14 -3.08
N ILE A 199 15.56 -10.21 -4.02
CA ILE A 199 14.56 -9.99 -5.06
C ILE A 199 14.37 -11.22 -5.96
N ALA A 200 15.43 -11.98 -6.24
CA ALA A 200 15.39 -13.16 -7.07
C ALA A 200 14.92 -14.45 -6.36
N ASP A 201 14.66 -14.37 -5.04
CA ASP A 201 14.45 -15.54 -4.18
C ASP A 201 13.12 -15.38 -3.44
N ALA A 202 12.23 -16.35 -3.56
CA ALA A 202 10.96 -16.38 -2.81
C ALA A 202 11.17 -16.60 -1.31
N SER A 203 12.40 -16.94 -0.86
CA SER A 203 12.72 -17.16 0.54
C SER A 203 12.80 -15.86 1.33
N SER A 204 12.51 -15.95 2.63
CA SER A 204 12.70 -14.86 3.59
C SER A 204 13.69 -15.27 4.66
N ALA A 205 14.50 -14.33 5.14
CA ALA A 205 15.42 -14.59 6.24
C ALA A 205 15.27 -13.52 7.34
N VAL A 206 15.52 -13.91 8.58
CA VAL A 206 15.63 -13.01 9.72
C VAL A 206 17.10 -12.75 10.00
N TYR A 207 17.46 -11.50 10.17
CA TYR A 207 18.79 -11.04 10.43
C TYR A 207 18.88 -10.33 11.78
N ALA A 208 20.07 -10.44 12.39
CA ALA A 208 20.46 -9.67 13.57
C ALA A 208 21.62 -8.74 13.20
N ALA A 209 21.54 -7.47 13.61
CA ALA A 209 22.61 -6.49 13.42
C ALA A 209 22.74 -5.60 14.66
N SER A 210 23.88 -4.91 14.81
CA SER A 210 24.11 -4.01 15.93
C SER A 210 23.25 -2.74 15.84
N THR A 211 22.74 -2.27 16.99
CA THR A 211 22.13 -0.94 17.10
C THR A 211 23.14 0.19 17.22
N ALA A 212 24.38 -0.13 17.59
CA ALA A 212 25.40 0.88 17.93
C ALA A 212 26.27 1.29 16.74
N ALA A 213 26.64 0.34 15.88
CA ALA A 213 27.57 0.58 14.79
C ALA A 213 27.24 -0.23 13.54
N PRO A 214 27.58 0.28 12.34
CA PRO A 214 27.49 -0.47 11.10
C PRO A 214 28.31 -1.75 11.16
N GLY A 215 27.77 -2.81 10.58
CA GLY A 215 28.48 -4.08 10.51
C GLY A 215 27.72 -5.13 9.71
N PRO A 216 28.33 -6.30 9.44
CA PRO A 216 27.65 -7.38 8.75
C PRO A 216 26.51 -7.91 9.61
N ALA A 217 25.34 -8.00 9.04
CA ALA A 217 24.20 -8.63 9.69
C ALA A 217 24.37 -10.16 9.69
N LYS A 218 24.08 -10.78 10.85
CA LYS A 218 24.07 -12.23 11.00
C LYS A 218 22.71 -12.77 10.61
N GLU A 219 22.66 -13.74 9.68
CA GLU A 219 21.44 -14.50 9.43
C GLU A 219 21.13 -15.40 10.65
N VAL A 220 19.92 -15.25 11.19
CA VAL A 220 19.43 -16.00 12.35
C VAL A 220 18.55 -17.16 11.92
N PHE A 221 17.70 -16.94 10.92
CA PHE A 221 16.71 -17.91 10.46
C PHE A 221 16.44 -17.71 8.98
N ARG A 222 16.20 -18.81 8.24
CA ARG A 222 15.76 -18.79 6.84
C ARG A 222 14.54 -19.66 6.64
N GLU A 223 13.56 -19.09 5.94
CA GLU A 223 12.33 -19.73 5.53
C GLU A 223 12.30 -19.83 3.99
N PRO A 224 12.13 -21.04 3.40
CA PRO A 224 12.09 -21.21 1.95
C PRO A 224 10.88 -20.55 1.27
N LYS A 225 9.83 -20.26 2.04
CA LYS A 225 8.62 -19.57 1.56
C LYS A 225 8.63 -18.11 1.99
N PRO A 226 7.86 -17.24 1.33
CA PRO A 226 7.67 -15.88 1.78
C PRO A 226 7.22 -15.81 3.25
N GLY A 227 7.71 -14.84 3.97
CA GLY A 227 7.34 -14.61 5.35
C GLY A 227 8.04 -13.39 5.93
N PHE A 228 7.67 -13.01 7.15
CA PHE A 228 8.21 -11.83 7.81
C PHE A 228 8.12 -11.93 9.33
N LEU A 229 9.05 -11.24 9.99
CA LEU A 229 9.06 -11.07 11.44
C LEU A 229 7.99 -10.07 11.84
N THR A 230 7.08 -10.46 12.77
CA THR A 230 6.01 -9.58 13.23
C THR A 230 6.28 -8.98 14.60
N ASP A 231 7.05 -9.67 15.43
CA ASP A 231 7.39 -9.22 16.76
C ASP A 231 8.62 -9.90 17.34
N VAL A 232 9.25 -9.25 18.33
CA VAL A 232 10.34 -9.79 19.14
C VAL A 232 9.96 -9.68 20.61
N SER A 233 10.17 -10.74 21.38
CA SER A 233 9.92 -10.74 22.82
C SER A 233 10.76 -9.68 23.54
N ARG A 234 10.24 -9.18 24.66
CA ARG A 234 10.86 -8.11 25.43
C ARG A 234 12.30 -8.42 25.86
N ASP A 235 12.60 -9.68 26.12
CA ASP A 235 13.94 -10.16 26.52
C ASP A 235 14.87 -10.42 25.33
N GLY A 236 14.40 -10.27 24.08
CA GLY A 236 15.18 -10.50 22.87
C GLY A 236 15.46 -11.95 22.53
N LYS A 237 14.85 -12.93 23.26
CA LYS A 237 15.14 -14.35 23.05
C LYS A 237 14.27 -14.99 21.99
N SER A 238 13.07 -14.48 21.75
CA SER A 238 12.10 -15.08 20.82
C SER A 238 11.62 -14.08 19.79
N GLY A 239 11.40 -14.55 18.56
CA GLY A 239 10.71 -13.83 17.49
C GLY A 239 9.37 -14.51 17.13
N LEU A 240 8.43 -13.73 16.61
CA LEU A 240 7.23 -14.21 15.93
C LEU A 240 7.40 -14.02 14.45
N PHE A 241 7.36 -15.10 13.68
CA PHE A 241 7.50 -15.08 12.24
C PHE A 241 6.23 -15.64 11.60
N VAL A 242 5.66 -14.90 10.67
CA VAL A 242 4.55 -15.38 9.84
C VAL A 242 5.12 -15.91 8.54
N ARG A 243 5.04 -17.22 8.33
CA ARG A 243 5.22 -17.86 7.03
C ARG A 243 3.97 -17.58 6.20
N TYR A 244 4.16 -17.16 4.96
CA TYR A 244 3.11 -16.65 4.10
C TYR A 244 3.14 -17.32 2.71
N PRO A 245 2.82 -18.63 2.60
CA PRO A 245 2.78 -19.32 1.31
C PRO A 245 1.77 -18.72 0.36
N THR A 246 0.58 -18.38 0.86
CA THR A 246 -0.48 -17.69 0.15
C THR A 246 -1.20 -16.73 1.09
N ARG A 247 -2.08 -15.90 0.55
CA ARG A 247 -2.84 -14.94 1.31
C ARG A 247 -3.77 -15.57 2.34
N SER A 248 -4.43 -16.66 2.00
CA SER A 248 -5.38 -17.38 2.84
C SER A 248 -4.78 -18.60 3.55
N GLU A 249 -3.46 -18.79 3.47
CA GLU A 249 -2.74 -19.89 4.12
C GLU A 249 -1.47 -19.34 4.79
N ASN A 250 -1.56 -19.03 6.07
CA ASN A 250 -0.45 -18.53 6.86
C ASN A 250 -0.18 -19.40 8.06
N TYR A 251 1.07 -19.35 8.56
CA TYR A 251 1.53 -20.11 9.73
C TYR A 251 2.36 -19.20 10.63
N LEU A 252 1.99 -19.13 11.91
CA LEU A 252 2.77 -18.44 12.93
C LEU A 252 3.84 -19.38 13.48
N LEU A 253 5.09 -18.97 13.37
CA LEU A 253 6.23 -19.67 13.95
C LEU A 253 6.77 -18.85 15.12
N ARG A 254 7.20 -19.52 16.17
CA ARG A 254 8.06 -18.95 17.21
C ARG A 254 9.50 -19.32 16.91
N LEU A 255 10.35 -18.31 16.86
CA LEU A 255 11.79 -18.45 16.65
C LEU A 255 12.52 -18.32 17.99
N ASP A 256 13.52 -19.14 18.21
CA ASP A 256 14.59 -18.88 19.16
C ASP A 256 15.66 -18.04 18.44
N LEU A 257 15.84 -16.79 18.86
CA LEU A 257 16.71 -15.83 18.14
C LEU A 257 18.21 -16.07 18.36
N ALA A 258 18.60 -16.91 19.32
CA ALA A 258 19.99 -17.28 19.54
C ALA A 258 20.41 -18.45 18.64
N SER A 259 19.59 -19.49 18.56
CA SER A 259 19.88 -20.71 17.80
C SER A 259 19.31 -20.71 16.38
N GLY A 260 18.34 -19.86 16.08
CA GLY A 260 17.58 -19.88 14.82
C GLY A 260 16.54 -21.01 14.73
N ALA A 261 16.31 -21.76 15.80
CA ALA A 261 15.31 -22.82 15.81
C ALA A 261 13.89 -22.24 15.68
N ALA A 262 13.10 -22.81 14.78
CA ALA A 262 11.73 -22.41 14.53
C ALA A 262 10.74 -23.49 14.96
N ARG A 263 9.65 -23.09 15.61
CA ARG A 263 8.58 -24.00 15.99
C ARG A 263 7.23 -23.46 15.54
N PRO A 264 6.41 -24.23 14.79
CA PRO A 264 5.03 -23.87 14.49
C PRO A 264 4.20 -23.69 15.76
N LEU A 265 3.37 -22.64 15.79
CA LEU A 265 2.46 -22.34 16.90
C LEU A 265 1.00 -22.38 16.48
N PHE A 266 0.69 -21.82 15.31
CA PHE A 266 -0.69 -21.62 14.86
C PHE A 266 -0.74 -21.50 13.31
N PRO A 267 -1.79 -22.04 12.65
CA PRO A 267 -2.79 -22.93 13.20
C PRO A 267 -2.21 -24.34 13.46
N GLY A 268 -2.86 -25.12 14.31
CA GLY A 268 -2.53 -26.54 14.47
C GLY A 268 -2.95 -27.39 13.27
N SER A 269 -3.99 -26.95 12.55
CA SER A 269 -4.49 -27.55 11.31
C SER A 269 -5.34 -26.53 10.54
N GLY A 270 -5.57 -26.79 9.26
CA GLY A 270 -6.38 -25.92 8.38
C GLY A 270 -5.61 -24.75 7.81
N LYS A 271 -6.31 -23.93 7.02
CA LYS A 271 -5.80 -22.71 6.38
C LYS A 271 -6.41 -21.48 7.03
N VAL A 272 -5.59 -20.54 7.42
CA VAL A 272 -6.00 -19.28 8.06
C VAL A 272 -5.25 -18.11 7.45
N SER A 273 -5.85 -16.92 7.47
CA SER A 273 -5.13 -15.67 7.29
C SER A 273 -4.69 -15.15 8.66
N ILE A 274 -3.43 -14.73 8.78
CA ILE A 274 -2.89 -14.09 9.99
C ILE A 274 -2.55 -12.65 9.61
N PHE A 275 -3.27 -11.71 10.22
CA PHE A 275 -3.12 -10.28 9.91
C PHE A 275 -2.09 -9.60 10.81
N ASP A 276 -1.96 -10.05 12.05
CA ASP A 276 -1.01 -9.53 13.02
C ASP A 276 -0.77 -10.50 14.17
N ALA A 277 0.46 -10.47 14.76
CA ALA A 277 0.77 -11.28 15.94
C ALA A 277 1.72 -10.54 16.88
N ARG A 278 1.44 -10.60 18.22
CA ARG A 278 2.16 -9.86 19.26
C ARG A 278 2.40 -10.65 20.51
N PHE A 279 3.57 -10.50 21.11
CA PHE A 279 3.79 -10.94 22.48
C PHE A 279 3.07 -10.04 23.49
N SER A 280 2.57 -10.64 24.58
CA SER A 280 2.33 -9.91 25.83
C SER A 280 3.68 -9.43 26.41
N PRO A 281 3.71 -8.38 27.24
CA PRO A 281 4.95 -7.87 27.82
C PRO A 281 5.70 -8.87 28.71
N ASP A 282 5.01 -9.84 29.29
CA ASP A 282 5.58 -10.93 30.08
C ASP A 282 6.04 -12.13 29.24
N GLY A 283 5.80 -12.09 27.92
CA GLY A 283 6.17 -13.14 26.97
C GLY A 283 5.37 -14.46 27.09
N ARG A 284 4.33 -14.51 27.94
CA ARG A 284 3.56 -15.74 28.20
C ARG A 284 2.34 -15.91 27.31
N THR A 285 1.90 -14.85 26.67
CA THR A 285 0.75 -14.85 25.76
C THR A 285 1.15 -14.27 24.41
N ILE A 286 0.58 -14.81 23.34
CA ILE A 286 0.68 -14.26 22.00
C ILE A 286 -0.73 -13.88 21.56
N TYR A 287 -0.92 -12.63 21.16
CA TYR A 287 -2.15 -12.16 20.57
C TYR A 287 -2.05 -12.32 19.05
N VAL A 288 -3.03 -12.96 18.43
CA VAL A 288 -3.05 -13.24 16.99
C VAL A 288 -4.35 -12.70 16.39
N ALA A 289 -4.23 -11.77 15.48
CA ALA A 289 -5.33 -11.31 14.63
C ALA A 289 -5.45 -12.26 13.43
N THR A 290 -6.60 -12.89 13.25
CA THR A 290 -6.82 -13.95 12.26
C THR A 290 -8.29 -14.00 11.85
N ASP A 291 -8.58 -14.63 10.70
CA ASP A 291 -9.93 -15.02 10.30
C ASP A 291 -10.33 -16.41 10.84
N GLY A 292 -9.37 -17.15 11.43
CA GLY A 292 -9.59 -18.51 11.91
C GLY A 292 -10.00 -19.50 10.82
N GLY A 293 -9.81 -19.16 9.54
CA GLY A 293 -10.28 -19.94 8.40
C GLY A 293 -11.74 -19.70 8.02
N GLY A 294 -12.39 -18.66 8.57
CA GLY A 294 -13.78 -18.27 8.32
C GLY A 294 -13.94 -16.82 7.91
N GLU A 295 -15.17 -16.30 8.11
CA GLU A 295 -15.55 -14.94 7.71
C GLU A 295 -15.44 -13.91 8.85
N GLN A 296 -15.11 -14.35 10.06
CA GLN A 296 -15.15 -13.49 11.23
C GLN A 296 -13.78 -12.91 11.57
N ALA A 297 -13.76 -11.66 11.97
CA ALA A 297 -12.59 -11.03 12.54
C ALA A 297 -12.35 -11.55 13.97
N LEU A 298 -11.24 -12.23 14.18
CA LEU A 298 -10.86 -12.83 15.46
C LEU A 298 -9.60 -12.21 16.02
N LEU A 299 -9.56 -12.06 17.35
CA LEU A 299 -8.33 -11.94 18.11
C LEU A 299 -8.23 -13.14 19.03
N LEU A 300 -7.18 -13.92 18.90
CA LEU A 300 -6.88 -15.05 19.79
C LEU A 300 -5.78 -14.65 20.78
N ALA A 301 -5.91 -15.05 22.02
CA ALA A 301 -4.82 -15.08 22.99
C ALA A 301 -4.33 -16.53 23.12
N LEU A 302 -3.11 -16.80 22.65
CA LEU A 302 -2.49 -18.12 22.68
C LEU A 302 -1.46 -18.19 23.78
N ASP A 303 -1.30 -19.37 24.37
CA ASP A 303 -0.16 -19.66 25.25
C ASP A 303 1.14 -19.65 24.41
N ALA A 304 2.11 -18.83 24.79
CA ALA A 304 3.34 -18.67 24.03
C ALA A 304 4.22 -19.93 24.03
N GLY A 305 4.04 -20.82 25.01
CA GLY A 305 4.74 -22.10 25.11
C GLY A 305 4.11 -23.18 24.24
N SER A 306 2.82 -23.42 24.33
CA SER A 306 2.13 -24.53 23.65
C SER A 306 1.44 -24.15 22.35
N GLY A 307 1.08 -22.87 22.16
CA GLY A 307 0.21 -22.43 21.06
C GLY A 307 -1.29 -22.63 21.34
N ASN A 308 -1.65 -23.18 22.51
CA ASN A 308 -3.04 -23.42 22.86
C ASN A 308 -3.79 -22.10 23.09
N GLU A 309 -5.03 -22.05 22.65
CA GLU A 309 -5.92 -20.91 22.86
C GLU A 309 -6.28 -20.78 24.35
N LYS A 310 -6.08 -19.57 24.90
CA LYS A 310 -6.49 -19.18 26.27
C LYS A 310 -7.80 -18.40 26.26
N ALA A 311 -7.98 -17.54 25.28
CA ALA A 311 -9.15 -16.69 25.14
C ALA A 311 -9.31 -16.22 23.70
N ARG A 312 -10.53 -15.81 23.35
CA ARG A 312 -10.82 -15.18 22.05
C ARG A 312 -11.74 -13.98 22.18
N TYR A 313 -11.56 -13.05 21.27
CA TYR A 313 -12.49 -11.97 20.97
C TYR A 313 -12.98 -12.13 19.53
N VAL A 314 -14.27 -11.94 19.33
CA VAL A 314 -14.92 -11.95 18.01
C VAL A 314 -15.54 -10.58 17.80
N GLU A 315 -15.14 -9.89 16.73
CA GLU A 315 -15.82 -8.65 16.32
C GLU A 315 -17.21 -9.01 15.74
N LYS A 316 -18.24 -8.32 16.22
CA LYS A 316 -19.63 -8.58 15.82
C LYS A 316 -20.27 -7.39 15.10
N ASP A 317 -19.62 -6.24 15.14
CA ASP A 317 -20.17 -5.00 14.58
C ASP A 317 -19.04 -4.09 14.04
N PRO A 318 -18.83 -4.07 12.73
CA PRO A 318 -19.61 -4.79 11.72
C PRO A 318 -19.32 -6.31 11.72
N PRO A 319 -20.30 -7.14 11.36
CA PRO A 319 -20.18 -8.60 11.45
C PRO A 319 -19.17 -9.18 10.46
N ILE A 320 -18.98 -8.53 9.32
CA ILE A 320 -17.94 -8.85 8.33
C ILE A 320 -16.89 -7.75 8.41
N SER A 321 -15.71 -8.12 8.89
CA SER A 321 -14.60 -7.20 9.11
C SER A 321 -13.32 -8.00 9.38
N THR A 322 -12.20 -7.30 9.57
CA THR A 322 -10.91 -7.92 9.88
C THR A 322 -10.25 -7.19 11.05
N VAL A 323 -9.75 -7.93 12.07
CA VAL A 323 -8.79 -7.35 13.01
C VAL A 323 -7.46 -7.23 12.28
N SER A 324 -7.11 -6.04 11.81
CA SER A 324 -5.96 -5.84 10.95
C SER A 324 -4.67 -5.47 11.70
N GLN A 325 -4.78 -4.89 12.89
CA GLN A 325 -3.62 -4.49 13.70
C GLN A 325 -3.88 -4.65 15.19
N ILE A 326 -2.82 -4.96 15.94
CA ILE A 326 -2.81 -5.08 17.40
C ILE A 326 -1.74 -4.16 17.97
N ALA A 327 -2.09 -3.32 18.95
CA ALA A 327 -1.13 -2.67 19.82
C ALA A 327 -1.32 -3.19 21.25
N VAL A 328 -0.21 -3.49 21.93
CA VAL A 328 -0.19 -4.03 23.30
C VAL A 328 0.44 -2.99 24.21
N ALA A 329 -0.24 -2.59 25.28
CA ALA A 329 0.34 -1.72 26.29
C ALA A 329 1.44 -2.47 27.08
N LYS A 330 2.56 -1.81 27.35
CA LYS A 330 3.66 -2.40 28.13
C LYS A 330 3.29 -2.77 29.56
N THR A 331 2.29 -2.10 30.11
CA THR A 331 1.68 -2.43 31.41
C THR A 331 0.98 -3.79 31.40
N GLY A 332 0.68 -4.34 30.21
CA GLY A 332 0.04 -5.63 30.02
C GLY A 332 -1.43 -5.66 30.40
N ASP A 333 -2.08 -4.49 30.52
CA ASP A 333 -3.48 -4.38 30.92
C ASP A 333 -4.41 -3.97 29.77
N SER A 334 -3.88 -3.42 28.67
CA SER A 334 -4.67 -2.85 27.58
C SER A 334 -4.21 -3.33 26.22
N LEU A 335 -5.17 -3.58 25.33
CA LEU A 335 -4.99 -3.80 23.90
C LEU A 335 -5.77 -2.74 23.12
N ALA A 336 -5.18 -2.24 22.04
CA ALA A 336 -5.89 -1.52 21.01
C ALA A 336 -5.91 -2.35 19.73
N LEU A 337 -7.08 -2.41 19.08
CA LEU A 337 -7.27 -3.10 17.81
C LEU A 337 -7.71 -2.12 16.74
N LEU A 338 -7.16 -2.28 15.55
CA LEU A 338 -7.72 -1.70 14.34
C LEU A 338 -8.62 -2.73 13.68
N ILE A 339 -9.87 -2.36 13.48
CA ILE A 339 -10.85 -3.14 12.75
C ILE A 339 -10.96 -2.57 11.33
N ASP A 340 -10.66 -3.39 10.35
CA ASP A 340 -10.91 -3.09 8.95
C ASP A 340 -12.35 -3.49 8.63
N ALA A 341 -13.17 -2.49 8.37
CA ALA A 341 -14.59 -2.63 8.03
C ALA A 341 -14.84 -2.31 6.54
N GLY A 342 -13.90 -2.69 5.69
CA GLY A 342 -13.94 -2.51 4.24
C GLY A 342 -13.79 -1.05 3.82
N ASN A 343 -14.88 -0.28 3.80
CA ASN A 343 -14.88 1.12 3.38
C ASN A 343 -14.27 2.10 4.41
N ARG A 344 -14.05 1.66 5.63
CA ARG A 344 -13.51 2.48 6.75
C ARG A 344 -12.75 1.62 7.73
N THR A 345 -12.06 2.25 8.66
CA THR A 345 -11.48 1.56 9.81
C THR A 345 -12.12 2.03 11.11
N GLU A 346 -12.08 1.19 12.14
CA GLU A 346 -12.60 1.47 13.47
C GLU A 346 -11.61 1.03 14.56
N LEU A 347 -11.66 1.64 15.73
CA LEU A 347 -10.77 1.33 16.83
C LEU A 347 -11.53 0.66 18.00
N ARG A 348 -10.90 -0.35 18.60
CA ARG A 348 -11.40 -1.02 19.81
C ARG A 348 -10.34 -0.97 20.90
N LEU A 349 -10.79 -0.81 22.13
CA LEU A 349 -9.99 -1.01 23.33
C LEU A 349 -10.49 -2.23 24.08
N LEU A 350 -9.58 -3.13 24.45
CA LEU A 350 -9.85 -4.36 25.18
C LEU A 350 -8.98 -4.43 26.43
N ASP A 351 -9.48 -5.16 27.43
CA ASP A 351 -8.67 -5.68 28.50
C ASP A 351 -7.74 -6.79 27.97
N ALA A 352 -6.44 -6.64 28.15
CA ALA A 352 -5.46 -7.53 27.56
C ALA A 352 -5.48 -8.95 28.15
N ARG A 353 -5.93 -9.11 29.41
CA ARG A 353 -5.94 -10.41 30.11
C ARG A 353 -7.19 -11.23 29.78
N THR A 354 -8.32 -10.56 29.64
CA THR A 354 -9.63 -11.20 29.49
C THR A 354 -10.20 -11.09 28.08
N LEU A 355 -9.61 -10.25 27.22
CA LEU A 355 -10.09 -9.86 25.90
C LEU A 355 -11.49 -9.23 25.90
N ARG A 356 -11.98 -8.79 27.08
CA ARG A 356 -13.28 -8.11 27.17
C ARG A 356 -13.18 -6.69 26.58
N PRO A 357 -14.13 -6.30 25.71
CA PRO A 357 -14.18 -4.93 25.22
C PRO A 357 -14.32 -3.92 26.37
N ARG A 358 -13.53 -2.84 26.32
CA ARG A 358 -13.63 -1.67 27.21
C ARG A 358 -14.31 -0.50 26.55
N ALA A 359 -13.95 -0.21 25.29
CA ALA A 359 -14.55 0.89 24.54
C ALA A 359 -14.47 0.67 23.03
N ARG A 360 -15.46 1.23 22.32
CA ARG A 360 -15.35 1.63 20.92
C ARG A 360 -14.86 3.07 20.91
N VAL A 361 -13.77 3.33 20.23
CA VAL A 361 -13.24 4.71 20.13
C VAL A 361 -14.03 5.45 19.07
N ALA A 362 -14.65 6.56 19.44
CA ALA A 362 -15.38 7.40 18.51
C ALA A 362 -14.39 8.22 17.66
N MET A 363 -14.13 7.77 16.45
CA MET A 363 -13.34 8.48 15.44
C MET A 363 -14.26 9.05 14.36
N PRO A 364 -13.88 10.17 13.71
CA PRO A 364 -14.58 10.63 12.51
C PRO A 364 -14.60 9.55 11.42
N LEU A 365 -15.62 9.54 10.55
CA LEU A 365 -15.66 8.65 9.39
C LEU A 365 -14.38 8.80 8.56
N GLY A 366 -13.65 7.70 8.40
CA GLY A 366 -12.35 7.75 7.76
C GLY A 366 -11.57 6.45 7.84
N GLN A 367 -10.28 6.59 7.64
CA GLN A 367 -9.31 5.51 7.70
C GLN A 367 -8.17 5.89 8.64
N GLY A 368 -7.66 4.92 9.38
CA GLY A 368 -6.48 5.11 10.19
C GLY A 368 -5.68 3.84 10.42
N ASP A 369 -4.61 3.98 11.21
CA ASP A 369 -3.71 2.91 11.63
C ASP A 369 -3.34 3.11 13.10
N LEU A 370 -3.00 2.02 13.79
CA LEU A 370 -2.41 2.07 15.12
C LEU A 370 -0.94 2.47 15.03
N SER A 371 -0.50 3.26 15.99
CA SER A 371 0.92 3.57 16.15
C SER A 371 1.50 2.85 17.39
N GLY A 372 1.08 3.18 18.59
CA GLY A 372 1.53 2.47 19.79
C GLY A 372 1.16 3.20 21.07
N PHE A 373 1.33 2.52 22.20
CA PHE A 373 1.04 3.07 23.52
C PHE A 373 2.18 3.95 24.05
N SER A 374 1.83 4.92 24.90
CA SER A 374 2.78 5.57 25.80
C SER A 374 3.37 4.57 26.78
N GLU A 375 4.51 4.87 27.38
CA GLU A 375 5.23 3.98 28.32
C GLU A 375 4.37 3.53 29.48
N ASP A 376 3.57 4.44 30.02
CA ASP A 376 2.68 4.20 31.16
C ASP A 376 1.34 3.53 30.74
N GLY A 377 1.15 3.26 29.45
CA GLY A 377 -0.05 2.62 28.91
C GLY A 377 -1.31 3.49 28.93
N ARG A 378 -1.23 4.76 29.34
CA ARG A 378 -2.41 5.63 29.51
C ARG A 378 -2.94 6.19 28.21
N GLN A 379 -2.10 6.29 27.20
CA GLN A 379 -2.45 6.82 25.89
C GLN A 379 -1.91 5.89 24.80
N PHE A 380 -2.57 5.89 23.66
CA PHE A 380 -1.98 5.35 22.44
C PHE A 380 -2.18 6.30 21.27
N LEU A 381 -1.27 6.23 20.32
CA LEU A 381 -1.35 7.01 19.10
C LEU A 381 -2.08 6.22 18.02
N ALA A 382 -2.90 6.92 17.26
CA ALA A 382 -3.42 6.48 15.98
C ALA A 382 -3.17 7.59 14.94
N ARG A 383 -2.99 7.19 13.71
CA ARG A 383 -3.01 8.10 12.56
C ARG A 383 -4.38 8.00 11.94
N TRP A 384 -4.96 9.14 11.59
CA TRP A 384 -6.32 9.16 11.08
C TRP A 384 -6.51 10.17 9.97
N SER A 385 -7.24 9.78 8.94
CA SER A 385 -7.59 10.57 7.77
C SER A 385 -9.10 10.57 7.58
N THR A 386 -9.65 11.68 7.14
CA THR A 386 -11.06 11.83 6.76
C THR A 386 -11.14 12.36 5.32
N PRO A 387 -12.30 12.40 4.67
CA PRO A 387 -12.42 12.97 3.33
C PRO A 387 -11.87 14.40 3.18
N SER A 388 -12.02 15.21 4.22
CA SER A 388 -11.64 16.62 4.22
C SER A 388 -10.38 16.95 5.03
N SER A 389 -9.76 15.95 5.65
CA SER A 389 -8.57 16.17 6.47
C SER A 389 -7.49 15.13 6.14
N PRO A 390 -6.29 15.59 5.75
CA PRO A 390 -5.12 14.72 5.57
C PRO A 390 -4.84 13.89 6.82
N THR A 391 -4.12 12.77 6.61
CA THR A 391 -3.70 11.92 7.71
C THR A 391 -2.92 12.72 8.75
N ASP A 392 -3.36 12.61 10.00
CA ASP A 392 -2.72 13.27 11.12
C ASP A 392 -2.73 12.41 12.38
N VAL A 393 -1.98 12.85 13.40
CA VAL A 393 -1.74 12.09 14.63
C VAL A 393 -2.83 12.41 15.66
N TRP A 394 -3.43 11.35 16.20
CA TRP A 394 -4.41 11.39 17.27
C TRP A 394 -3.89 10.67 18.50
N SER A 395 -4.18 11.17 19.69
CA SER A 395 -3.97 10.51 20.96
C SER A 395 -5.30 10.04 21.54
N ILE A 396 -5.32 8.79 21.98
CA ILE A 396 -6.50 8.15 22.55
C ILE A 396 -6.20 7.75 23.99
N ASP A 397 -7.04 8.19 24.93
CA ASP A 397 -6.98 7.74 26.32
C ASP A 397 -7.38 6.27 26.42
N SER A 398 -6.51 5.43 26.96
CA SER A 398 -6.66 3.98 26.96
C SER A 398 -7.76 3.44 27.90
N ARG A 399 -8.27 4.28 28.81
CA ARG A 399 -9.35 3.91 29.73
C ARG A 399 -10.72 4.31 29.20
N SER A 400 -10.83 5.57 28.78
CA SER A 400 -12.12 6.16 28.36
C SER A 400 -12.40 6.00 26.87
N GLY A 401 -11.38 5.74 26.03
CA GLY A 401 -11.50 5.75 24.58
C GLY A 401 -11.65 7.17 23.99
N ARG A 402 -11.46 8.23 24.80
CA ARG A 402 -11.54 9.60 24.29
C ARG A 402 -10.39 9.89 23.34
N ALA A 403 -10.73 10.19 22.08
CA ALA A 403 -9.79 10.57 21.06
C ALA A 403 -9.61 12.10 21.00
N THR A 404 -8.37 12.55 20.82
CA THR A 404 -8.01 13.96 20.68
C THR A 404 -6.96 14.08 19.57
N GLN A 405 -7.17 14.98 18.64
CA GLN A 405 -6.16 15.25 17.61
C GLN A 405 -4.93 15.86 18.29
N LEU A 406 -3.80 15.15 18.20
CA LEU A 406 -2.57 15.51 18.88
C LEU A 406 -1.77 16.56 18.10
N ARG A 407 -1.91 16.59 16.76
CA ARG A 407 -1.27 17.61 15.92
C ARG A 407 -2.33 18.48 15.26
N LYS A 408 -2.16 19.80 15.38
CA LYS A 408 -3.08 20.82 14.85
C LYS A 408 -2.32 21.93 14.13
N GLU A 409 -1.19 21.58 13.54
CA GLU A 409 -0.39 22.54 12.78
C GLU A 409 -1.20 23.14 11.63
N ALA A 410 -1.06 24.45 11.44
CA ALA A 410 -1.77 25.15 10.39
C ALA A 410 -1.43 24.60 8.99
N ARG A 411 -2.47 24.29 8.25
CA ARG A 411 -2.39 23.92 6.82
C ARG A 411 -3.28 24.88 6.03
N PRO A 412 -2.75 26.06 5.65
CA PRO A 412 -3.54 27.10 4.97
C PRO A 412 -4.26 26.61 3.72
N SER A 413 -3.64 25.67 3.00
CA SER A 413 -4.17 25.03 1.80
C SER A 413 -5.47 24.23 2.02
N LEU A 414 -5.80 23.83 3.26
CA LEU A 414 -7.08 23.17 3.53
C LEU A 414 -8.30 24.05 3.27
N ARG A 415 -8.13 25.39 3.17
CA ARG A 415 -9.19 26.31 2.76
C ARG A 415 -9.65 26.09 1.31
N ASP A 416 -8.77 25.54 0.48
CA ASP A 416 -9.03 25.29 -0.95
C ASP A 416 -9.69 23.92 -1.19
N VAL A 417 -9.83 23.11 -0.13
CA VAL A 417 -10.52 21.82 -0.20
C VAL A 417 -12.00 22.05 -0.47
N PRO A 418 -12.56 21.48 -1.54
CA PRO A 418 -13.96 21.65 -1.84
C PRO A 418 -14.82 21.05 -0.73
N GLN A 419 -15.90 21.74 -0.38
CA GLN A 419 -16.92 21.13 0.48
C GLN A 419 -17.54 19.95 -0.26
N MET A 420 -17.57 18.78 0.40
CA MET A 420 -18.04 17.54 -0.21
C MET A 420 -19.08 16.84 0.66
N GLU A 421 -19.96 16.10 0.00
CA GLU A 421 -20.79 15.08 0.59
C GLU A 421 -20.12 13.74 0.38
N THR A 422 -19.97 12.95 1.44
CA THR A 422 -19.38 11.62 1.37
C THR A 422 -20.38 10.60 1.90
N SER A 423 -20.61 9.55 1.13
CA SER A 423 -21.49 8.45 1.51
C SER A 423 -20.91 7.09 1.13
N ILE A 424 -21.36 6.05 1.83
CA ILE A 424 -21.15 4.65 1.47
C ILE A 424 -22.50 4.12 0.97
N THR A 425 -22.48 3.46 -0.16
CA THR A 425 -23.66 2.79 -0.74
C THR A 425 -23.27 1.42 -1.28
N GLU A 426 -24.24 0.68 -1.77
CA GLU A 426 -24.06 -0.64 -2.35
C GLU A 426 -24.73 -0.73 -3.71
N VAL A 427 -24.16 -1.53 -4.60
CA VAL A 427 -24.68 -1.84 -5.92
C VAL A 427 -24.75 -3.35 -6.08
N GLN A 428 -25.85 -3.85 -6.64
CA GLN A 428 -25.95 -5.26 -6.96
C GLN A 428 -25.20 -5.57 -8.27
N SER A 429 -24.32 -6.56 -8.22
CA SER A 429 -23.69 -7.12 -9.41
C SER A 429 -24.68 -8.02 -10.17
N HIS A 430 -24.25 -8.53 -11.33
CA HIS A 430 -25.04 -9.39 -12.22
C HIS A 430 -25.59 -10.66 -11.56
N ASP A 431 -24.92 -11.17 -10.52
CA ASP A 431 -25.26 -12.37 -9.77
C ASP A 431 -25.89 -12.09 -8.39
N GLY A 432 -26.21 -10.83 -8.11
CA GLY A 432 -26.80 -10.39 -6.85
C GLY A 432 -25.77 -10.14 -5.73
N LEU A 433 -24.46 -10.24 -6.01
CA LEU A 433 -23.44 -9.85 -5.03
C LEU A 433 -23.51 -8.34 -4.77
N SER A 434 -23.56 -7.95 -3.50
CA SER A 434 -23.54 -6.54 -3.10
C SER A 434 -22.12 -6.00 -3.18
N LEU A 435 -21.93 -4.92 -3.96
CA LEU A 435 -20.64 -4.25 -4.15
C LEU A 435 -20.65 -2.93 -3.38
N PRO A 436 -19.83 -2.78 -2.33
CA PRO A 436 -19.72 -1.55 -1.55
C PRO A 436 -19.03 -0.44 -2.35
N ILE A 437 -19.55 0.78 -2.28
CA ILE A 437 -19.06 1.94 -3.03
C ILE A 437 -18.94 3.15 -2.14
N ASN A 438 -17.79 3.86 -2.19
CA ASN A 438 -17.65 5.20 -1.65
C ASN A 438 -18.03 6.23 -2.72
N VAL A 439 -18.81 7.23 -2.34
CA VAL A 439 -19.24 8.32 -3.23
C VAL A 439 -18.86 9.65 -2.62
N TYR A 440 -18.20 10.50 -3.41
CA TYR A 440 -17.84 11.86 -3.05
C TYR A 440 -18.43 12.82 -4.08
N LEU A 441 -19.25 13.75 -3.62
CA LEU A 441 -19.88 14.75 -4.46
C LEU A 441 -19.52 16.16 -3.99
N PRO A 442 -19.21 17.11 -4.89
CA PRO A 442 -19.07 18.51 -4.48
C PRO A 442 -20.42 19.03 -3.98
N ARG A 443 -20.44 19.73 -2.84
CA ARG A 443 -21.69 20.26 -2.27
C ARG A 443 -22.35 21.31 -3.17
N ASN A 444 -21.54 22.20 -3.73
CA ASN A 444 -22.01 23.28 -4.58
C ASN A 444 -22.05 22.83 -6.05
N ARG A 445 -22.82 21.78 -6.34
CA ARG A 445 -22.98 21.26 -7.69
C ARG A 445 -24.16 21.90 -8.40
N SER A 446 -24.02 22.13 -9.69
CA SER A 446 -25.11 22.53 -10.58
C SER A 446 -25.17 21.57 -11.78
N GLY A 447 -26.37 21.13 -12.14
CA GLY A 447 -26.58 20.20 -13.25
C GLY A 447 -26.00 18.80 -13.00
N ARG A 448 -25.79 18.07 -14.09
CA ARG A 448 -25.19 16.73 -14.07
C ARG A 448 -23.69 16.81 -14.19
N LEU A 449 -22.97 16.05 -13.37
CA LEU A 449 -21.53 16.06 -13.26
C LEU A 449 -20.86 15.00 -14.14
N PRO A 450 -19.68 15.26 -14.70
CA PRO A 450 -18.81 14.18 -15.14
C PRO A 450 -18.43 13.31 -13.93
N VAL A 451 -18.28 12.01 -14.16
CA VAL A 451 -18.05 11.04 -13.09
C VAL A 451 -16.73 10.31 -13.29
N ILE A 452 -15.87 10.32 -12.29
CA ILE A 452 -14.70 9.46 -12.24
C ILE A 452 -15.04 8.24 -11.38
N VAL A 453 -14.95 7.04 -11.97
CA VAL A 453 -15.05 5.76 -11.27
C VAL A 453 -13.63 5.26 -11.07
N ALA A 454 -13.17 5.29 -9.83
CA ALA A 454 -11.77 5.05 -9.44
C ALA A 454 -11.62 3.69 -8.77
N TYR A 455 -10.90 2.78 -9.42
CA TYR A 455 -10.61 1.44 -8.90
C TYR A 455 -9.28 1.41 -8.18
N HIS A 456 -9.26 0.76 -7.01
CA HIS A 456 -8.06 0.60 -6.19
C HIS A 456 -7.08 -0.42 -6.78
N GLY A 457 -5.84 -0.36 -6.32
CA GLY A 457 -4.81 -1.37 -6.59
C GLY A 457 -5.04 -2.65 -5.78
N GLY A 458 -4.16 -3.61 -5.95
CA GLY A 458 -4.22 -4.87 -5.21
C GLY A 458 -4.00 -6.08 -6.11
N PRO A 459 -5.00 -6.95 -6.36
CA PRO A 459 -6.48 -6.77 -6.29
C PRO A 459 -7.08 -6.69 -4.89
N SER A 460 -6.56 -7.36 -3.93
CA SER A 460 -7.13 -7.56 -2.62
C SER A 460 -6.84 -6.42 -1.60
N ALA A 461 -6.62 -5.18 -2.09
CA ALA A 461 -6.76 -3.98 -1.28
C ALA A 461 -8.24 -3.54 -1.22
N SER A 462 -8.52 -2.33 -0.74
CA SER A 462 -9.86 -1.75 -0.75
C SER A 462 -9.79 -0.22 -0.78
N SER A 463 -10.79 0.39 -1.39
CA SER A 463 -11.05 1.82 -1.31
C SER A 463 -11.70 2.14 0.02
N ARG A 464 -11.00 2.90 0.86
CA ARG A 464 -11.51 3.37 2.14
C ARG A 464 -11.70 4.87 2.12
N ILE A 465 -12.71 5.34 2.84
CA ILE A 465 -12.96 6.78 2.99
C ILE A 465 -11.76 7.44 3.67
N ARG A 466 -11.09 8.34 2.95
CA ARG A 466 -9.88 9.03 3.42
C ARG A 466 -9.63 10.31 2.63
N TRP A 467 -8.68 11.10 3.08
CA TRP A 467 -8.12 12.19 2.29
C TRP A 467 -7.40 11.67 1.04
N SER A 468 -7.66 12.35 -0.05
CA SER A 468 -6.92 12.20 -1.30
C SER A 468 -6.83 13.56 -2.00
N ALA A 469 -5.61 14.02 -2.29
CA ALA A 469 -5.41 15.24 -3.06
C ALA A 469 -6.00 15.12 -4.47
N ALA A 470 -5.99 13.92 -5.07
CA ALA A 470 -6.62 13.66 -6.35
C ALA A 470 -8.14 13.80 -6.28
N THR A 471 -8.78 13.17 -5.30
CA THR A 471 -10.22 13.30 -5.08
C THR A 471 -10.60 14.77 -4.88
N ALA A 472 -9.90 15.49 -3.99
CA ALA A 472 -10.14 16.92 -3.74
C ALA A 472 -9.93 17.76 -5.00
N PHE A 473 -8.89 17.48 -5.78
CA PHE A 473 -8.60 18.17 -7.03
C PHE A 473 -9.74 18.00 -8.05
N PHE A 474 -10.15 16.76 -8.35
CA PHE A 474 -11.19 16.51 -9.34
C PHE A 474 -12.58 16.99 -8.89
N LEU A 475 -12.91 16.86 -7.59
CA LEU A 475 -14.12 17.49 -7.04
C LEU A 475 -14.10 19.01 -7.25
N SER A 476 -12.95 19.66 -7.06
CA SER A 476 -12.78 21.10 -7.28
C SER A 476 -12.89 21.52 -8.74
N GLN A 477 -12.72 20.56 -9.68
CA GLN A 477 -12.96 20.73 -11.11
C GLN A 477 -14.42 20.38 -11.52
N GLY A 478 -15.29 20.06 -10.54
CA GLY A 478 -16.69 19.76 -10.77
C GLY A 478 -16.99 18.31 -11.14
N TYR A 479 -16.07 17.38 -10.94
CA TYR A 479 -16.31 15.94 -11.10
C TYR A 479 -16.97 15.35 -9.85
N ALA A 480 -17.79 14.33 -10.03
CA ALA A 480 -18.12 13.36 -9.00
C ALA A 480 -17.01 12.30 -8.94
N TRP A 481 -16.74 11.76 -7.75
CA TRP A 481 -15.73 10.72 -7.54
C TRP A 481 -16.37 9.51 -6.86
N VAL A 482 -16.21 8.34 -7.47
CA VAL A 482 -16.83 7.08 -7.03
C VAL A 482 -15.74 6.02 -6.90
N GLU A 483 -15.68 5.35 -5.76
CA GLU A 483 -14.67 4.32 -5.48
C GLU A 483 -15.37 2.98 -5.18
N PRO A 484 -15.56 2.10 -6.16
CA PRO A 484 -16.07 0.76 -5.93
C PRO A 484 -15.06 -0.14 -5.23
N ASN A 485 -15.58 -1.04 -4.39
CA ASN A 485 -14.89 -2.23 -3.92
C ASN A 485 -15.52 -3.43 -4.63
N VAL A 486 -14.97 -3.83 -5.78
CA VAL A 486 -15.41 -5.00 -6.53
C VAL A 486 -15.02 -6.29 -5.81
N ARG A 487 -15.61 -7.44 -6.19
CA ARG A 487 -15.17 -8.74 -5.63
C ARG A 487 -13.66 -8.89 -5.75
N GLY A 488 -13.03 -9.57 -4.79
CA GLY A 488 -11.58 -9.59 -4.61
C GLY A 488 -11.05 -8.53 -3.63
N SER A 489 -11.85 -7.51 -3.29
CA SER A 489 -11.44 -6.48 -2.33
C SER A 489 -11.37 -7.02 -0.90
N GLY A 490 -10.32 -6.63 -0.17
CA GLY A 490 -10.10 -7.02 1.22
C GLY A 490 -10.98 -6.25 2.22
N GLY A 491 -11.16 -6.81 3.43
CA GLY A 491 -11.96 -6.21 4.51
C GLY A 491 -13.46 -6.50 4.44
N PHE A 492 -13.89 -7.31 3.49
CA PHE A 492 -15.28 -7.73 3.28
C PHE A 492 -15.49 -9.23 3.49
N GLY A 493 -14.60 -9.89 4.22
CA GLY A 493 -14.61 -11.32 4.47
C GLY A 493 -13.84 -12.13 3.44
N ARG A 494 -13.48 -13.36 3.81
CA ARG A 494 -12.68 -14.28 2.98
C ARG A 494 -13.38 -14.63 1.67
N ALA A 495 -14.68 -14.96 1.72
CA ALA A 495 -15.44 -15.34 0.53
C ALA A 495 -15.47 -14.23 -0.51
N TYR A 496 -15.61 -12.97 -0.06
CA TYR A 496 -15.58 -11.81 -0.94
C TYR A 496 -14.19 -11.60 -1.56
N GLU A 497 -13.15 -11.75 -0.76
CA GLU A 497 -11.76 -11.59 -1.18
C GLU A 497 -11.31 -12.69 -2.15
N GLU A 498 -11.80 -13.92 -2.01
CA GLU A 498 -11.47 -15.04 -2.90
C GLU A 498 -12.44 -15.18 -4.11
N ALA A 499 -13.42 -14.26 -4.22
CA ALA A 499 -14.47 -14.36 -5.24
C ALA A 499 -14.01 -14.02 -6.67
N ASP A 500 -12.78 -13.52 -6.84
CA ASP A 500 -12.20 -13.20 -8.15
C ASP A 500 -10.93 -14.00 -8.49
N ASN A 501 -10.51 -14.95 -7.64
CA ASN A 501 -9.29 -15.72 -7.85
C ASN A 501 -9.34 -16.61 -9.09
N GLY A 502 -8.25 -16.63 -9.86
CA GLY A 502 -8.08 -17.46 -11.06
C GLY A 502 -9.17 -17.19 -12.09
N HIS A 503 -9.83 -18.23 -12.58
CA HIS A 503 -10.88 -18.12 -13.61
C HIS A 503 -12.12 -17.30 -13.17
N LYS A 504 -12.35 -17.12 -11.87
CA LYS A 504 -13.39 -16.24 -11.36
C LYS A 504 -13.13 -14.75 -11.65
N ARG A 505 -11.92 -14.39 -12.11
CA ARG A 505 -11.56 -13.02 -12.51
C ARG A 505 -12.54 -12.44 -13.54
N LEU A 506 -13.15 -13.26 -14.36
CA LEU A 506 -14.18 -12.84 -15.33
C LEU A 506 -15.44 -12.28 -14.65
N GLU A 507 -15.75 -12.73 -13.43
CA GLU A 507 -16.87 -12.19 -12.66
C GLU A 507 -16.59 -10.78 -12.13
N ALA A 508 -15.31 -10.51 -11.76
CA ALA A 508 -14.89 -9.15 -11.38
C ALA A 508 -15.01 -8.15 -12.56
N PHE A 509 -14.87 -8.60 -13.82
CA PHE A 509 -15.10 -7.73 -14.98
C PHE A 509 -16.56 -7.29 -15.09
N LYS A 510 -17.49 -8.16 -14.73
CA LYS A 510 -18.92 -7.80 -14.69
C LYS A 510 -19.24 -6.83 -13.56
N ASP A 511 -18.47 -6.88 -12.45
CA ASP A 511 -18.59 -5.88 -11.38
C ASP A 511 -18.12 -4.49 -11.85
N ILE A 512 -17.08 -4.42 -12.70
CA ILE A 512 -16.62 -3.17 -13.31
C ILE A 512 -17.74 -2.58 -14.16
N GLU A 513 -18.42 -3.40 -14.96
CA GLU A 513 -19.56 -2.99 -15.77
C GLU A 513 -20.73 -2.51 -14.89
N ALA A 514 -21.10 -3.31 -13.88
CA ALA A 514 -22.20 -2.99 -12.97
C ALA A 514 -21.98 -1.65 -12.26
N THR A 515 -20.78 -1.41 -11.72
CA THR A 515 -20.44 -0.18 -10.99
C THR A 515 -20.35 1.03 -11.91
N GLY A 516 -19.81 0.88 -13.12
CA GLY A 516 -19.77 1.95 -14.12
C GLY A 516 -21.16 2.35 -14.63
N ARG A 517 -22.01 1.37 -14.95
CA ARG A 517 -23.41 1.62 -15.36
C ARG A 517 -24.24 2.22 -14.23
N TRP A 518 -24.06 1.75 -12.99
CA TRP A 518 -24.68 2.37 -11.83
C TRP A 518 -24.27 3.84 -11.69
N ALA A 519 -22.96 4.15 -11.79
CA ALA A 519 -22.49 5.52 -11.71
C ALA A 519 -23.09 6.41 -12.80
N ALA A 520 -23.20 5.90 -14.04
CA ALA A 520 -23.84 6.58 -15.16
C ALA A 520 -25.34 6.84 -14.95
N SER A 521 -26.03 5.98 -14.21
CA SER A 521 -27.48 6.06 -13.98
C SER A 521 -27.87 7.03 -12.86
N GLN A 522 -26.92 7.54 -12.11
CA GLN A 522 -27.21 8.39 -10.97
C GLN A 522 -27.80 9.75 -11.39
N PRO A 523 -28.76 10.31 -10.65
CA PRO A 523 -29.44 11.56 -11.02
C PRO A 523 -28.48 12.76 -11.12
N TRP A 524 -27.37 12.73 -10.41
CA TRP A 524 -26.32 13.74 -10.42
C TRP A 524 -25.26 13.51 -11.51
N ALA A 525 -25.25 12.36 -12.20
CA ALA A 525 -24.26 11.99 -13.19
C ALA A 525 -24.65 12.41 -14.62
N ASP A 526 -23.67 12.79 -15.42
CA ASP A 526 -23.78 12.87 -16.86
C ASP A 526 -23.38 11.52 -17.47
N PRO A 527 -24.32 10.72 -17.99
CA PRO A 527 -24.02 9.39 -18.51
C PRO A 527 -23.10 9.39 -19.74
N LYS A 528 -22.88 10.54 -20.38
CA LYS A 528 -21.97 10.69 -21.52
C LYS A 528 -20.54 11.06 -21.09
N ARG A 529 -20.31 11.31 -19.80
CA ARG A 529 -19.03 11.76 -19.26
C ARG A 529 -18.58 10.90 -18.07
N VAL A 530 -18.60 9.58 -18.27
CA VAL A 530 -18.11 8.61 -17.27
C VAL A 530 -16.68 8.23 -17.62
N ILE A 531 -15.78 8.41 -16.67
CA ILE A 531 -14.33 8.20 -16.80
C ILE A 531 -13.94 7.02 -15.92
N VAL A 532 -13.11 6.12 -16.43
CA VAL A 532 -12.50 5.05 -15.65
C VAL A 532 -11.10 5.48 -15.22
N TYR A 533 -10.79 5.34 -13.93
CA TYR A 533 -9.53 5.75 -13.30
C TYR A 533 -9.00 4.63 -12.43
N GLY A 534 -7.67 4.42 -12.36
CA GLY A 534 -7.11 3.47 -11.42
C GLY A 534 -5.60 3.36 -11.48
N GLY A 535 -5.03 2.77 -10.42
CA GLY A 535 -3.60 2.54 -10.31
C GLY A 535 -3.26 1.08 -10.03
N SER A 536 -2.14 0.57 -10.59
CA SER A 536 -1.70 -0.81 -10.40
C SER A 536 -2.77 -1.80 -10.92
N TYR A 537 -3.29 -2.68 -10.07
CA TYR A 537 -4.47 -3.49 -10.43
C TYR A 537 -5.66 -2.62 -10.88
N GLY A 538 -5.88 -1.44 -10.27
CA GLY A 538 -6.87 -0.47 -10.75
C GLY A 538 -6.55 0.04 -12.16
N GLY A 539 -5.27 0.20 -12.52
CA GLY A 539 -4.82 0.51 -13.89
C GLY A 539 -5.13 -0.63 -14.86
N TYR A 540 -4.85 -1.88 -14.46
CA TYR A 540 -5.33 -3.05 -15.20
C TYR A 540 -6.85 -3.02 -15.38
N THR A 541 -7.61 -2.66 -14.34
CA THR A 541 -9.07 -2.50 -14.39
C THR A 541 -9.50 -1.40 -15.37
N VAL A 542 -8.75 -0.29 -15.47
CA VAL A 542 -8.97 0.74 -16.51
C VAL A 542 -8.87 0.13 -17.88
N LEU A 543 -7.79 -0.59 -18.18
CA LEU A 543 -7.56 -1.21 -19.49
C LEU A 543 -8.60 -2.29 -19.80
N VAL A 544 -9.00 -3.12 -18.81
CA VAL A 544 -10.11 -4.07 -18.94
C VAL A 544 -11.42 -3.34 -19.25
N GLY A 545 -11.72 -2.27 -18.52
CA GLY A 545 -12.89 -1.43 -18.77
C GLY A 545 -12.95 -0.93 -20.21
N LEU A 546 -11.86 -0.36 -20.70
CA LEU A 546 -11.77 0.20 -22.04
C LEU A 546 -11.85 -0.86 -23.15
N THR A 547 -11.33 -2.07 -22.91
CA THR A 547 -11.39 -3.17 -23.89
C THR A 547 -12.72 -3.92 -23.87
N ARG A 548 -13.31 -4.15 -22.69
CA ARG A 548 -14.51 -5.00 -22.52
C ARG A 548 -15.81 -4.21 -22.62
N MET A 549 -15.81 -2.94 -22.20
CA MET A 549 -17.00 -2.06 -22.18
C MET A 549 -16.69 -0.73 -22.91
N PRO A 550 -16.30 -0.75 -24.19
CA PRO A 550 -15.84 0.45 -24.90
C PRO A 550 -16.93 1.54 -25.06
N ASP A 551 -18.20 1.18 -24.94
CA ASP A 551 -19.36 2.07 -25.01
C ASP A 551 -19.62 2.82 -23.69
N LEU A 552 -19.09 2.34 -22.58
CA LEU A 552 -19.37 2.88 -21.24
C LEU A 552 -18.49 4.09 -20.90
N TRP A 553 -17.24 4.06 -21.34
CA TRP A 553 -16.21 4.98 -20.84
C TRP A 553 -15.90 6.09 -21.85
N ARG A 554 -15.99 7.33 -21.39
CA ARG A 554 -15.64 8.50 -22.21
C ARG A 554 -14.14 8.73 -22.33
N ALA A 555 -13.40 8.40 -21.30
CA ALA A 555 -11.94 8.47 -21.22
C ALA A 555 -11.42 7.53 -20.13
N GLY A 556 -10.12 7.23 -20.16
CA GLY A 556 -9.42 6.48 -19.11
C GLY A 556 -8.23 7.24 -18.54
N VAL A 557 -7.91 6.97 -17.27
CA VAL A 557 -6.67 7.41 -16.62
C VAL A 557 -6.03 6.20 -15.95
N ASP A 558 -4.95 5.72 -16.53
CA ASP A 558 -4.21 4.54 -16.11
C ASP A 558 -2.89 4.95 -15.43
N LEU A 559 -2.71 4.54 -14.18
CA LEU A 559 -1.46 4.70 -13.44
C LEU A 559 -0.83 3.32 -13.25
N VAL A 560 0.34 3.11 -13.86
CA VAL A 560 1.16 1.90 -13.69
C VAL A 560 0.35 0.60 -13.84
N GLY A 561 -0.57 0.54 -14.80
CA GLY A 561 -1.44 -0.63 -15.04
C GLY A 561 -0.73 -1.73 -15.80
N VAL A 562 -1.22 -2.97 -15.64
CA VAL A 562 -0.73 -4.16 -16.36
C VAL A 562 -1.45 -4.30 -17.67
N ALA A 563 -0.72 -4.23 -18.79
CA ALA A 563 -1.28 -4.39 -20.14
C ALA A 563 -1.32 -5.85 -20.59
N ASN A 564 -0.31 -6.64 -20.18
CA ASN A 564 -0.19 -8.05 -20.55
C ASN A 564 0.25 -8.89 -19.35
N LEU A 565 -0.63 -9.75 -18.87
CA LEU A 565 -0.38 -10.57 -17.69
C LEU A 565 0.78 -11.58 -17.88
N LYS A 566 1.05 -12.03 -19.11
CA LYS A 566 2.15 -12.97 -19.37
C LYS A 566 3.50 -12.29 -19.26
N THR A 567 3.68 -11.11 -19.87
CA THR A 567 4.92 -10.33 -19.75
C THR A 567 5.13 -9.88 -18.31
N PHE A 568 4.07 -9.41 -17.66
CA PHE A 568 4.09 -9.05 -16.26
C PHE A 568 4.50 -10.21 -15.35
N MET A 569 3.86 -11.39 -15.48
CA MET A 569 4.18 -12.56 -14.68
C MET A 569 5.59 -13.11 -14.96
N ALA A 570 6.12 -12.91 -16.16
CA ALA A 570 7.50 -13.27 -16.50
C ALA A 570 8.55 -12.36 -15.84
N THR A 571 8.19 -11.12 -15.53
CA THR A 571 9.06 -10.12 -14.89
C THR A 571 8.93 -10.07 -13.37
N THR A 572 7.85 -10.60 -12.82
CA THR A 572 7.65 -10.66 -11.36
C THR A 572 8.37 -11.86 -10.74
N SER A 573 8.81 -11.68 -9.50
CA SER A 573 9.50 -12.71 -8.72
C SER A 573 9.09 -12.67 -7.24
N GLY A 574 9.55 -13.64 -6.47
CA GLY A 574 9.35 -13.69 -5.02
C GLY A 574 7.89 -13.68 -4.60
N LEU A 575 7.58 -12.94 -3.54
CA LEU A 575 6.24 -12.89 -2.94
C LEU A 575 5.15 -12.39 -3.90
N ILE A 576 5.45 -11.40 -4.74
CA ILE A 576 4.46 -10.88 -5.70
C ILE A 576 4.05 -11.96 -6.70
N ARG A 577 5.01 -12.72 -7.22
CA ARG A 577 4.70 -13.83 -8.10
C ARG A 577 3.75 -14.84 -7.43
N GLU A 578 4.03 -15.23 -6.17
CA GLU A 578 3.18 -16.20 -5.44
C GLU A 578 1.74 -15.66 -5.26
N ILE A 579 1.59 -14.36 -4.96
CA ILE A 579 0.27 -13.73 -4.84
C ILE A 579 -0.45 -13.76 -6.21
N PHE A 580 0.23 -13.37 -7.28
CA PHE A 580 -0.38 -13.30 -8.60
C PHE A 580 -0.68 -14.67 -9.21
N LEU A 581 0.08 -15.72 -8.84
CA LEU A 581 -0.28 -17.10 -9.18
C LEU A 581 -1.66 -17.49 -8.63
N LEU A 582 -1.97 -17.10 -7.39
CA LEU A 582 -3.28 -17.35 -6.79
C LEU A 582 -4.37 -16.50 -7.46
N GLU A 583 -4.08 -15.24 -7.70
CA GLU A 583 -5.04 -14.24 -8.20
C GLU A 583 -5.40 -14.43 -9.68
N PHE A 584 -4.43 -14.77 -10.53
CA PHE A 584 -4.61 -14.83 -11.97
C PHE A 584 -4.42 -16.21 -12.58
N GLY A 585 -3.73 -17.12 -11.90
CA GLY A 585 -3.37 -18.42 -12.41
C GLY A 585 -1.89 -18.58 -12.75
N ASP A 586 -1.51 -19.79 -13.12
CA ASP A 586 -0.13 -20.20 -13.42
C ASP A 586 0.21 -19.91 -14.89
N PRO A 587 1.27 -19.13 -15.21
CA PRO A 587 1.62 -18.82 -16.60
C PRO A 587 1.89 -20.03 -17.49
N GLU A 588 2.31 -21.15 -16.92
CA GLU A 588 2.57 -22.37 -17.67
C GLU A 588 1.29 -23.18 -17.93
N LYS A 589 0.41 -23.27 -16.92
CA LYS A 589 -0.81 -24.07 -16.97
C LYS A 589 -1.99 -23.29 -17.55
N ASP A 590 -2.09 -21.99 -17.21
CA ASP A 590 -3.22 -21.13 -17.53
C ASP A 590 -2.89 -20.10 -18.62
N SER A 591 -1.85 -20.37 -19.46
CA SER A 591 -1.34 -19.43 -20.47
C SER A 591 -2.42 -18.86 -21.38
N ALA A 592 -3.34 -19.71 -21.86
CA ALA A 592 -4.45 -19.28 -22.73
C ALA A 592 -5.46 -18.40 -21.97
N PHE A 593 -5.70 -18.69 -20.69
CA PHE A 593 -6.55 -17.88 -19.84
C PHE A 593 -5.93 -16.50 -19.59
N LEU A 594 -4.64 -16.44 -19.21
CA LEU A 594 -3.92 -15.19 -19.02
C LEU A 594 -3.91 -14.32 -20.27
N ASP A 595 -3.76 -14.90 -21.45
CA ASP A 595 -3.92 -14.19 -22.72
C ASP A 595 -5.33 -13.64 -22.85
N SER A 596 -6.36 -14.43 -22.53
CA SER A 596 -7.76 -14.03 -22.68
C SER A 596 -8.19 -12.89 -21.77
N ILE A 597 -7.49 -12.66 -20.66
CA ILE A 597 -7.74 -11.58 -19.71
C ILE A 597 -6.69 -10.45 -19.76
N SER A 598 -5.74 -10.51 -20.70
CA SER A 598 -4.74 -9.47 -20.94
C SER A 598 -5.31 -8.37 -21.84
N PRO A 599 -5.43 -7.11 -21.37
CA PRO A 599 -6.03 -6.03 -22.16
C PRO A 599 -5.34 -5.76 -23.49
N LEU A 600 -4.02 -5.95 -23.57
CA LEU A 600 -3.25 -5.73 -24.79
C LEU A 600 -3.73 -6.61 -25.95
N LYS A 601 -4.27 -7.80 -25.67
CA LYS A 601 -4.82 -8.69 -26.71
C LYS A 601 -6.04 -8.10 -27.42
N ASP A 602 -6.86 -7.37 -26.68
CA ASP A 602 -8.10 -6.75 -27.19
C ASP A 602 -7.92 -5.23 -27.36
N VAL A 603 -6.68 -4.74 -27.52
CA VAL A 603 -6.36 -3.30 -27.61
C VAL A 603 -7.04 -2.60 -28.78
N ASP A 604 -7.40 -3.34 -29.84
CA ASP A 604 -8.15 -2.84 -30.99
C ASP A 604 -9.59 -2.40 -30.64
N ARG A 605 -10.12 -2.81 -29.51
CA ARG A 605 -11.42 -2.39 -29.01
C ARG A 605 -11.37 -1.07 -28.23
N ILE A 606 -10.19 -0.59 -27.83
CA ILE A 606 -10.05 0.70 -27.16
C ILE A 606 -10.26 1.82 -28.16
N VAL A 607 -11.34 2.58 -27.96
CA VAL A 607 -11.69 3.76 -28.77
C VAL A 607 -11.65 5.06 -27.95
N ALA A 608 -11.77 4.96 -26.64
CA ALA A 608 -11.73 6.10 -25.74
C ALA A 608 -10.30 6.62 -25.55
N PRO A 609 -10.10 7.93 -25.44
CA PRO A 609 -8.81 8.53 -25.08
C PRO A 609 -8.28 8.01 -23.75
N LEU A 610 -6.95 7.82 -23.64
CA LEU A 610 -6.29 7.28 -22.46
C LEU A 610 -5.12 8.16 -22.01
N PHE A 611 -5.11 8.55 -20.74
CA PHE A 611 -3.94 9.10 -20.06
C PHE A 611 -3.20 7.97 -19.34
N VAL A 612 -1.89 7.84 -19.58
CA VAL A 612 -1.05 6.80 -18.97
C VAL A 612 0.08 7.45 -18.17
N TYR A 613 0.26 7.01 -16.92
CA TYR A 613 1.38 7.37 -16.06
C TYR A 613 2.24 6.15 -15.75
N ALA A 614 3.58 6.34 -15.78
CA ALA A 614 4.55 5.33 -15.33
C ALA A 614 5.66 5.96 -14.48
N GLY A 615 6.07 5.27 -13.43
CA GLY A 615 7.33 5.53 -12.72
C GLY A 615 8.47 4.76 -13.40
N ALA A 616 9.59 5.43 -13.66
CA ALA A 616 10.72 4.80 -14.36
C ALA A 616 11.42 3.73 -13.51
N ASN A 617 11.35 3.86 -12.18
CA ASN A 617 11.96 2.95 -11.21
C ASN A 617 10.93 1.99 -10.57
N ASP A 618 9.77 1.79 -11.20
CA ASP A 618 8.71 0.95 -10.62
C ASP A 618 9.19 -0.51 -10.49
N PRO A 619 9.34 -1.01 -9.23
CA PRO A 619 9.81 -2.36 -8.99
C PRO A 619 8.69 -3.40 -9.02
N ARG A 620 7.42 -3.00 -9.20
CA ARG A 620 6.25 -3.87 -9.14
C ARG A 620 5.63 -4.12 -10.50
N VAL A 621 5.35 -3.03 -11.23
CA VAL A 621 4.83 -3.08 -12.60
C VAL A 621 5.85 -2.36 -13.49
N PRO A 622 6.66 -3.10 -14.24
CA PRO A 622 7.69 -2.49 -15.07
C PRO A 622 7.10 -1.48 -16.06
N ARG A 623 7.79 -0.38 -16.28
CA ARG A 623 7.41 0.64 -17.26
C ARG A 623 7.06 0.04 -18.63
N SER A 624 7.66 -1.09 -18.99
CA SER A 624 7.38 -1.79 -20.24
C SER A 624 5.90 -2.14 -20.44
N GLU A 625 5.13 -2.37 -19.37
CA GLU A 625 3.69 -2.61 -19.47
C GLU A 625 2.96 -1.36 -19.99
N SER A 626 3.34 -0.18 -19.50
CA SER A 626 2.82 1.10 -20.01
C SER A 626 3.31 1.38 -21.44
N ASP A 627 4.58 1.09 -21.75
CA ASP A 627 5.13 1.25 -23.11
C ASP A 627 4.36 0.38 -24.12
N LEU A 628 3.98 -0.86 -23.78
CA LEU A 628 3.20 -1.76 -24.63
C LEU A 628 1.84 -1.16 -25.02
N ILE A 629 1.07 -0.69 -24.05
CA ILE A 629 -0.27 -0.17 -24.34
C ILE A 629 -0.22 1.16 -25.07
N VAL A 630 0.70 2.06 -24.71
CA VAL A 630 0.88 3.36 -25.38
C VAL A 630 1.33 3.17 -26.82
N GLY A 631 2.31 2.29 -27.07
CA GLY A 631 2.77 1.95 -28.42
C GLY A 631 1.65 1.42 -29.31
N ALA A 632 0.84 0.50 -28.79
CA ALA A 632 -0.30 -0.06 -29.52
C ALA A 632 -1.38 0.99 -29.84
N LEU A 633 -1.72 1.88 -28.90
CA LEU A 633 -2.71 2.93 -29.11
C LEU A 633 -2.21 3.99 -30.10
N ARG A 634 -0.94 4.41 -30.03
CA ARG A 634 -0.34 5.34 -30.98
C ARG A 634 -0.34 4.79 -32.41
N ALA A 635 0.02 3.52 -32.58
CA ALA A 635 -0.03 2.85 -33.90
C ALA A 635 -1.44 2.87 -34.52
N ARG A 636 -2.48 2.86 -33.68
CA ARG A 636 -3.89 2.93 -34.10
C ARG A 636 -4.45 4.35 -34.13
N LYS A 637 -3.65 5.37 -33.82
CA LYS A 637 -4.07 6.78 -33.76
C LYS A 637 -5.21 7.05 -32.75
N VAL A 638 -5.32 6.21 -31.70
CA VAL A 638 -6.19 6.51 -30.56
C VAL A 638 -5.52 7.59 -29.73
N PRO A 639 -6.22 8.65 -29.30
CA PRO A 639 -5.62 9.70 -28.48
C PRO A 639 -5.07 9.13 -27.18
N VAL A 640 -3.77 9.27 -26.98
CA VAL A 640 -3.08 8.81 -25.75
C VAL A 640 -2.07 9.86 -25.32
N GLU A 641 -2.09 10.23 -24.04
CA GLU A 641 -1.06 11.04 -23.41
C GLU A 641 -0.25 10.17 -22.44
N TYR A 642 1.08 10.22 -22.55
CA TYR A 642 1.99 9.40 -21.75
C TYR A 642 2.91 10.27 -20.89
N MET A 643 2.85 10.09 -19.59
CA MET A 643 3.71 10.74 -18.61
C MET A 643 4.61 9.70 -17.94
N VAL A 644 5.95 9.93 -17.98
CA VAL A 644 6.93 9.11 -17.26
C VAL A 644 7.67 9.98 -16.26
N ALA A 645 7.70 9.55 -15.00
CA ALA A 645 8.46 10.22 -13.96
C ALA A 645 9.76 9.44 -13.67
N GLN A 646 10.92 10.09 -13.91
CA GLN A 646 12.23 9.43 -13.86
C GLN A 646 12.67 9.02 -12.44
N ASP A 647 12.26 9.81 -11.42
CA ASP A 647 12.65 9.62 -10.02
C ASP A 647 11.51 9.02 -9.16
N GLU A 648 10.57 8.31 -9.79
CA GLU A 648 9.45 7.67 -9.11
C GLU A 648 9.43 6.16 -9.37
N GLY A 649 8.95 5.43 -8.35
CA GLY A 649 8.66 4.02 -8.43
C GLY A 649 7.17 3.75 -8.66
N HIS A 650 6.60 2.81 -7.88
CA HIS A 650 5.19 2.41 -8.01
C HIS A 650 4.18 3.45 -7.50
N SER A 651 4.61 4.48 -6.83
CA SER A 651 3.76 5.53 -6.25
C SER A 651 4.22 6.92 -6.66
N LEU A 652 3.30 7.88 -6.64
CA LEU A 652 3.58 9.30 -6.77
C LEU A 652 4.02 9.85 -5.40
N ALA A 653 5.29 9.65 -5.05
CA ALA A 653 5.83 10.02 -3.74
C ALA A 653 6.24 11.49 -3.65
N ARG A 654 6.70 12.07 -4.76
CA ARG A 654 7.13 13.47 -4.83
C ARG A 654 5.94 14.39 -5.07
N LYS A 655 5.87 15.48 -4.31
CA LYS A 655 4.81 16.47 -4.46
C LYS A 655 4.76 17.07 -5.87
N GLU A 656 5.91 17.37 -6.41
CA GLU A 656 6.06 17.95 -7.74
C GLU A 656 5.49 17.02 -8.82
N THR A 657 5.80 15.73 -8.73
CA THR A 657 5.28 14.71 -9.64
C THR A 657 3.77 14.57 -9.52
N LEU A 658 3.24 14.54 -8.29
CA LEU A 658 1.80 14.48 -8.05
C LEU A 658 1.08 15.73 -8.60
N VAL A 659 1.64 16.92 -8.42
CA VAL A 659 1.10 18.16 -8.98
C VAL A 659 1.05 18.10 -10.51
N GLN A 660 2.14 17.68 -11.15
CA GLN A 660 2.21 17.54 -12.60
C GLN A 660 1.23 16.48 -13.13
N PHE A 661 1.13 15.35 -12.45
CA PHE A 661 0.17 14.31 -12.80
C PHE A 661 -1.27 14.84 -12.75
N LEU A 662 -1.67 15.47 -11.63
CA LEU A 662 -3.02 16.01 -11.47
C LEU A 662 -3.36 17.07 -12.50
N ALA A 663 -2.43 17.99 -12.78
CA ALA A 663 -2.62 19.05 -13.75
C ALA A 663 -2.75 18.51 -15.18
N ARG A 664 -1.89 17.57 -15.56
CA ARG A 664 -1.91 16.96 -16.90
C ARG A 664 -3.13 16.07 -17.10
N ALA A 665 -3.46 15.22 -16.12
CA ALA A 665 -4.66 14.40 -16.19
C ALA A 665 -5.94 15.26 -16.17
N GLY A 666 -5.95 16.35 -15.39
CA GLY A 666 -7.05 17.31 -15.38
C GLY A 666 -7.26 17.96 -16.75
N ARG A 667 -6.20 18.49 -17.35
CA ARG A 667 -6.25 19.06 -18.70
C ARG A 667 -6.70 18.03 -19.74
N PHE A 668 -6.15 16.83 -19.69
CA PHE A 668 -6.54 15.74 -20.59
C PHE A 668 -8.04 15.41 -20.48
N LEU A 669 -8.59 15.33 -19.27
CA LEU A 669 -10.02 15.08 -19.07
C LEU A 669 -10.89 16.28 -19.48
N GLU A 670 -10.44 17.53 -19.29
CA GLU A 670 -11.13 18.70 -19.84
C GLU A 670 -11.24 18.62 -21.37
N GLN A 671 -10.20 18.19 -22.05
CA GLN A 671 -10.17 18.06 -23.51
C GLN A 671 -11.07 16.94 -24.02
N HIS A 672 -11.12 15.78 -23.36
CA HIS A 672 -11.72 14.57 -23.88
C HIS A 672 -13.07 14.22 -23.22
N ALA A 673 -13.31 14.69 -22.01
CA ALA A 673 -14.54 14.45 -21.23
C ALA A 673 -15.17 15.75 -20.71
N GLY A 674 -14.71 16.93 -21.14
CA GLY A 674 -15.31 18.23 -20.84
C GLY A 674 -16.68 18.41 -21.50
N ASP A 675 -17.35 19.52 -21.18
CA ASP A 675 -18.66 19.85 -21.73
C ASP A 675 -18.58 20.08 -23.25
N ALA A 676 -19.36 19.35 -24.01
CA ALA A 676 -19.39 19.48 -25.47
C ALA A 676 -19.89 20.87 -25.96
N THR A 677 -20.44 21.67 -25.05
CA THR A 677 -20.95 23.03 -25.30
C THR A 677 -19.92 24.12 -25.01
N ALA A 678 -18.81 23.81 -24.35
CA ALA A 678 -17.72 24.76 -24.19
C ALA A 678 -17.01 24.95 -25.54
N PRO A 679 -16.68 26.18 -25.95
CA PRO A 679 -15.99 26.43 -27.21
C PRO A 679 -14.67 25.63 -27.23
N ARG A 680 -14.60 24.62 -28.11
CA ARG A 680 -13.36 23.90 -28.37
C ARG A 680 -12.43 24.87 -29.07
N THR A 681 -11.37 25.31 -28.41
CA THR A 681 -10.20 25.86 -29.12
C THR A 681 -9.56 24.73 -29.92
N VAL A 682 -10.04 24.53 -31.14
CA VAL A 682 -9.45 23.59 -32.10
C VAL A 682 -8.13 24.20 -32.50
N SER A 683 -7.02 23.68 -31.99
CA SER A 683 -5.72 23.87 -32.62
C SER A 683 -5.75 23.12 -33.95
N THR A 684 -5.93 23.87 -35.05
CA THR A 684 -5.68 23.37 -36.40
C THR A 684 -4.19 23.19 -36.56
N ARG A 685 -3.73 21.95 -36.59
CA ARG A 685 -2.55 21.50 -37.34
C ARG A 685 -2.80 20.16 -37.99
#